data_7440f700d0536fff684f56ca224b58c0
#
_entry.id   7440f700d0536fff684f56ca224b58c0
#
_cell.length_a   1.000
_cell.length_b   1.000
_cell.length_c   1.000
_cell.angle_alpha   90.00
_cell.angle_beta   90.00
_cell.angle_gamma   90.00
#
_symmetry.space_group_name_H-M   'P 1'
#
loop_
_entity.id
_entity.type
_entity.pdbx_description
1 polymer ?
#
loop_
_entity_poly.entity_id
_entity_poly.type
_entity_poly.pdbx_seq_one_letter_code
_entity_poly.pdbx_strand_id
1 'polypeptide(L)'
;MLATSLCLAALTLAAPPPADAPEPPLIRSLADGSWSDPKTWEGGEVPGAGARVQVRRGHTVVYDASDDRAVRSIHVAGTLEFARDRDTKLTVGLIKIQAGDDASQNGFDCEFHAPAAPEPGEARPSLLVGTADDPIPAGRTAIIRLARVEGLDEETCPAVVDCGGRMEFHGAPIPKTWTRLAREAGRNEAVVLVPEADAKGWKVGDQILVAGTTRQVGYKNSRTHSVAERPATETRRIVRIAPYRELEARMVRLFLDRPLEGDHRASESRRAEVANLSRNVVVESADPDGVRGHTMYHRNSTGSISYAEFRHLGKEGVLGKYALHFHQVGETMRGTSVVGASFWDSKNRWITLHGASYLVIRDCVGYKSVGHGFFLEDGTETRNILDGNLAVMALRGKPLPQQVLPFDRNLGSGFWWSNSLNSFTNNSAVECDQDGFRFEVVAGADFDPVLPVLQPDGRRKPVDVRTLPFIRFDDNEAHCMRFFGLNLGGFNDGGVPAAPGAKPAPEAPAGAGAEYEGRKKFEDVDGVGPDAGHPFRIRRFKAWDVHWAFHAGSPSVLVEGMDIHDSQYGIWRSVLDRHEYADLRMEKIVSRGIFFPRPGRADSADNVLLKPVDDLPPATVVTGVWLKDRLNPSGPLIVRGSSCDDAEIVRVVVNEMEARPTRGSFAEWEVELPSADLEAVAAHAEDEAGNVEKSRHVVPIAPLALGR
;
A
#
# COMPACT_ATOMS: atom_id res chain seq x y z
N MET A 1 -52.12 -41.97 -2.41
CA MET A 1 -52.06 -41.14 -1.18
C MET A 1 -50.68 -40.48 -1.16
N LEU A 2 -50.62 -39.26 -1.69
CA LEU A 2 -49.43 -38.45 -1.60
C LEU A 2 -49.50 -37.58 -0.35
N ALA A 3 -48.51 -37.68 0.49
CA ALA A 3 -48.35 -36.79 1.65
C ALA A 3 -47.36 -35.68 1.28
N THR A 4 -47.90 -34.48 1.12
CA THR A 4 -47.15 -33.24 0.94
C THR A 4 -46.72 -32.71 2.31
N SER A 5 -45.41 -32.74 2.60
CA SER A 5 -44.82 -32.05 3.77
C SER A 5 -44.61 -30.60 3.47
N LEU A 6 -45.38 -29.71 4.05
CA LEU A 6 -45.09 -28.28 4.11
C LEU A 6 -43.99 -28.03 5.13
N CYS A 7 -42.79 -27.57 4.69
CA CYS A 7 -41.82 -26.94 5.56
C CYS A 7 -42.25 -25.49 5.80
N LEU A 8 -42.73 -25.16 6.99
CA LEU A 8 -42.83 -23.78 7.45
C LEU A 8 -41.42 -23.27 7.76
N ALA A 9 -40.92 -22.33 6.95
CA ALA A 9 -39.79 -21.53 7.32
C ALA A 9 -40.23 -20.51 8.37
N ALA A 10 -39.75 -20.65 9.58
CA ALA A 10 -39.93 -19.64 10.62
C ALA A 10 -39.03 -18.45 10.30
N LEU A 11 -39.63 -17.36 9.80
CA LEU A 11 -39.00 -16.05 9.83
C LEU A 11 -38.82 -15.66 11.31
N THR A 12 -37.59 -15.68 11.78
CA THR A 12 -37.23 -15.00 13.03
C THR A 12 -37.24 -13.50 12.72
N LEU A 13 -38.34 -12.84 13.08
CA LEU A 13 -38.38 -11.39 13.19
C LEU A 13 -37.29 -10.98 14.20
N ALA A 14 -36.25 -10.31 13.72
CA ALA A 14 -35.31 -9.61 14.58
C ALA A 14 -36.13 -8.66 15.46
N ALA A 15 -35.88 -8.68 16.78
CA ALA A 15 -36.48 -7.71 17.67
C ALA A 15 -36.14 -6.29 17.19
N PRO A 16 -37.10 -5.35 17.24
CA PRO A 16 -36.79 -3.98 16.93
C PRO A 16 -35.68 -3.50 17.88
N PRO A 17 -34.76 -2.65 17.41
CA PRO A 17 -33.75 -2.09 18.29
C PRO A 17 -34.43 -1.41 19.49
N PRO A 18 -33.82 -1.44 20.70
CA PRO A 18 -34.40 -0.81 21.88
C PRO A 18 -34.63 0.67 21.58
N ALA A 19 -35.81 1.16 21.97
CA ALA A 19 -36.21 2.53 21.79
C ALA A 19 -35.14 3.47 22.36
N ASP A 20 -34.73 4.40 21.54
CA ASP A 20 -33.77 5.47 21.66
C ASP A 20 -33.40 5.89 23.09
N ALA A 21 -32.22 5.46 23.55
CA ALA A 21 -31.53 6.27 24.53
C ALA A 21 -31.26 7.64 23.84
N PRO A 22 -31.53 8.77 24.50
CA PRO A 22 -31.33 10.08 23.90
C PRO A 22 -29.89 10.20 23.41
N GLU A 23 -29.72 10.61 22.16
CA GLU A 23 -28.39 10.82 21.60
C GLU A 23 -27.58 11.76 22.49
N PRO A 24 -26.29 11.48 22.78
CA PRO A 24 -25.47 12.41 23.55
C PRO A 24 -25.47 13.79 22.91
N PRO A 25 -25.45 14.87 23.70
CA PRO A 25 -25.47 16.21 23.16
C PRO A 25 -24.28 16.48 22.26
N LEU A 26 -24.50 17.24 21.18
CA LEU A 26 -23.46 17.63 20.26
C LEU A 26 -22.77 18.90 20.75
N ILE A 27 -21.48 18.78 21.12
CA ILE A 27 -20.63 19.89 21.55
C ILE A 27 -19.95 20.49 20.32
N ARG A 28 -20.13 21.78 20.07
CA ARG A 28 -19.57 22.46 18.90
C ARG A 28 -18.47 23.44 19.29
N SER A 29 -17.49 23.62 18.41
CA SER A 29 -16.51 24.69 18.58
C SER A 29 -17.19 26.07 18.44
N LEU A 30 -16.82 26.99 19.33
CA LEU A 30 -17.29 28.38 19.35
C LEU A 30 -16.28 29.32 18.68
N ALA A 31 -14.99 29.01 18.79
CA ALA A 31 -13.88 29.79 18.28
C ALA A 31 -12.63 28.90 18.07
N ASP A 32 -11.59 29.48 17.48
CA ASP A 32 -10.25 28.90 17.49
C ASP A 32 -9.74 28.76 18.92
N GLY A 33 -8.98 27.69 19.19
CA GLY A 33 -8.38 27.50 20.50
C GLY A 33 -7.93 26.08 20.79
N SER A 34 -7.42 25.87 22.01
CA SER A 34 -7.05 24.55 22.50
C SER A 34 -8.28 23.70 22.80
N TRP A 35 -8.17 22.38 22.54
CA TRP A 35 -9.23 21.43 22.92
C TRP A 35 -9.56 21.49 24.41
N SER A 36 -8.54 21.66 25.26
CA SER A 36 -8.68 21.71 26.72
C SER A 36 -9.22 23.04 27.27
N ASP A 37 -9.31 24.09 26.45
CA ASP A 37 -9.85 25.39 26.89
C ASP A 37 -11.38 25.42 26.79
N PRO A 38 -12.13 25.59 27.89
CA PRO A 38 -13.59 25.73 27.86
C PRO A 38 -14.10 26.83 26.92
N LYS A 39 -13.29 27.86 26.67
CA LYS A 39 -13.67 28.98 25.77
C LYS A 39 -13.73 28.56 24.31
N THR A 40 -13.10 27.46 23.94
CA THR A 40 -13.14 26.91 22.58
C THR A 40 -14.52 26.34 22.24
N TRP A 41 -15.34 26.01 23.25
CA TRP A 41 -16.54 25.20 23.09
C TRP A 41 -17.82 25.96 23.47
N GLU A 42 -18.90 25.71 22.74
CA GLU A 42 -20.24 26.21 23.09
C GLU A 42 -20.64 25.71 24.49
N GLY A 43 -21.17 26.61 25.29
CA GLY A 43 -21.55 26.28 26.68
C GLY A 43 -20.39 26.16 27.65
N GLY A 44 -19.11 26.28 27.19
CA GLY A 44 -17.95 26.20 28.06
C GLY A 44 -17.63 24.76 28.54
N GLU A 45 -18.15 23.75 27.89
CA GLU A 45 -17.92 22.35 28.23
C GLU A 45 -16.88 21.70 27.31
N VAL A 46 -15.74 21.31 27.88
CA VAL A 46 -14.69 20.59 27.13
C VAL A 46 -15.17 19.18 26.81
N PRO A 47 -15.12 18.75 25.52
CA PRO A 47 -15.58 17.43 25.13
C PRO A 47 -14.83 16.29 25.85
N GLY A 48 -15.58 15.41 26.49
CA GLY A 48 -15.06 14.26 27.23
C GLY A 48 -15.60 12.92 26.72
N ALA A 49 -15.60 11.93 27.62
CA ALA A 49 -16.08 10.59 27.32
C ALA A 49 -17.52 10.58 26.80
N GLY A 50 -17.75 9.85 25.70
CA GLY A 50 -19.07 9.72 25.08
C GLY A 50 -19.58 10.96 24.33
N ALA A 51 -18.82 12.07 24.30
CA ALA A 51 -19.26 13.30 23.63
C ALA A 51 -19.32 13.10 22.11
N ARG A 52 -20.31 13.74 21.49
CA ARG A 52 -20.34 14.03 20.06
C ARG A 52 -19.74 15.42 19.86
N VAL A 53 -18.80 15.55 18.95
CA VAL A 53 -18.06 16.81 18.77
C VAL A 53 -18.15 17.27 17.32
N GLN A 54 -18.28 18.58 17.12
CA GLN A 54 -18.16 19.20 15.81
C GLN A 54 -17.14 20.34 15.87
N VAL A 55 -16.08 20.23 15.09
CA VAL A 55 -15.21 21.37 14.76
C VAL A 55 -15.83 22.08 13.57
N ARG A 56 -16.39 23.26 13.78
CA ARG A 56 -17.11 24.02 12.77
C ARG A 56 -16.19 24.57 11.69
N ARG A 57 -16.76 24.77 10.51
CA ARG A 57 -16.10 25.46 9.40
C ARG A 57 -15.51 26.81 9.85
N GLY A 58 -14.27 27.06 9.45
CA GLY A 58 -13.53 28.27 9.78
C GLY A 58 -12.89 28.28 11.16
N HIS A 59 -13.14 27.28 11.99
CA HIS A 59 -12.48 27.13 13.29
C HIS A 59 -11.29 26.16 13.21
N THR A 60 -10.23 26.51 13.92
CA THR A 60 -9.06 25.64 14.17
C THR A 60 -9.01 25.27 15.64
N VAL A 61 -9.14 23.97 15.93
CA VAL A 61 -9.03 23.42 17.28
C VAL A 61 -7.74 22.64 17.39
N VAL A 62 -6.89 23.02 18.35
CA VAL A 62 -5.64 22.32 18.64
C VAL A 62 -5.89 21.25 19.71
N TYR A 63 -5.80 19.98 19.34
CA TYR A 63 -5.91 18.87 20.28
C TYR A 63 -4.64 18.77 21.14
N ASP A 64 -4.73 19.17 22.38
CA ASP A 64 -3.62 19.30 23.35
C ASP A 64 -3.77 18.39 24.57
N ALA A 65 -4.62 17.36 24.48
CA ALA A 65 -4.94 16.45 25.58
C ALA A 65 -4.32 15.04 25.39
N SER A 66 -4.30 14.30 26.48
CA SER A 66 -3.96 12.87 26.48
C SER A 66 -5.00 12.14 27.32
N ASP A 67 -6.00 11.51 26.66
CA ASP A 67 -7.13 10.90 27.32
C ASP A 67 -7.37 9.46 26.80
N ASP A 68 -7.55 8.52 27.72
CA ASP A 68 -7.90 7.14 27.41
C ASP A 68 -9.42 6.92 27.28
N ARG A 69 -10.22 7.89 27.72
CA ARG A 69 -11.68 7.83 27.64
C ARG A 69 -12.14 8.15 26.23
N ALA A 70 -12.97 7.31 25.64
CA ALA A 70 -13.38 7.45 24.27
C ALA A 70 -14.38 8.61 24.06
N VAL A 71 -14.03 9.56 23.22
CA VAL A 71 -14.96 10.47 22.55
C VAL A 71 -15.80 9.63 21.57
N ARG A 72 -17.12 9.83 21.55
CA ARG A 72 -17.99 9.02 20.69
C ARG A 72 -17.72 9.27 19.20
N SER A 73 -17.79 10.53 18.78
CA SER A 73 -17.52 10.92 17.40
C SER A 73 -17.05 12.36 17.30
N ILE A 74 -16.22 12.61 16.29
CA ILE A 74 -15.74 13.95 15.93
C ILE A 74 -16.04 14.19 14.46
N HIS A 75 -16.89 15.18 14.17
CA HIS A 75 -17.09 15.70 12.83
C HIS A 75 -16.20 16.93 12.64
N VAL A 76 -15.26 16.83 11.70
CA VAL A 76 -14.32 17.90 11.39
C VAL A 76 -14.80 18.62 10.12
N ALA A 77 -15.51 19.74 10.28
CA ALA A 77 -15.86 20.63 9.17
C ALA A 77 -14.91 21.85 9.07
N GLY A 78 -14.14 22.10 10.13
CA GLY A 78 -13.02 23.04 10.20
C GLY A 78 -11.67 22.33 10.20
N THR A 79 -10.79 22.73 11.12
CA THR A 79 -9.47 22.11 11.29
C THR A 79 -9.31 21.55 12.71
N LEU A 80 -8.96 20.28 12.80
CA LEU A 80 -8.48 19.63 14.02
C LEU A 80 -6.99 19.35 13.87
N GLU A 81 -6.15 20.05 14.63
CA GLU A 81 -4.70 19.93 14.59
C GLU A 81 -4.18 19.35 15.91
N PHE A 82 -3.19 18.46 15.86
CA PHE A 82 -2.56 17.92 17.07
C PHE A 82 -1.40 18.80 17.54
N ALA A 83 -1.37 19.09 18.85
CA ALA A 83 -0.29 19.86 19.46
C ALA A 83 1.06 19.14 19.27
N ARG A 84 2.11 19.93 18.97
CA ARG A 84 3.47 19.40 18.68
C ARG A 84 4.46 19.64 19.80
N ASP A 85 4.09 20.40 20.79
CA ASP A 85 4.92 20.73 21.96
C ASP A 85 4.81 19.71 23.10
N ARG A 86 3.85 18.78 22.99
CA ARG A 86 3.55 17.78 24.03
C ARG A 86 3.12 16.44 23.44
N ASP A 87 3.08 15.42 24.28
CA ASP A 87 2.50 14.12 23.93
C ASP A 87 0.97 14.21 23.96
N THR A 88 0.34 13.70 22.92
CA THR A 88 -1.12 13.71 22.75
C THR A 88 -1.67 12.31 22.53
N LYS A 89 -2.86 12.03 23.06
CA LYS A 89 -3.59 10.80 22.82
C LYS A 89 -5.09 11.08 22.78
N LEU A 90 -5.69 10.80 21.63
CA LEU A 90 -7.14 10.88 21.41
C LEU A 90 -7.70 9.48 21.27
N THR A 91 -8.58 9.08 22.20
CA THR A 91 -9.37 7.85 22.07
C THR A 91 -10.74 8.20 21.51
N VAL A 92 -11.17 7.55 20.43
CA VAL A 92 -12.37 7.97 19.68
C VAL A 92 -13.03 6.80 18.94
N GLY A 93 -14.35 6.86 18.80
CA GLY A 93 -15.13 5.90 18.01
C GLY A 93 -15.16 6.23 16.52
N LEU A 94 -15.26 7.51 16.16
CA LEU A 94 -15.29 7.94 14.76
C LEU A 94 -14.69 9.34 14.62
N ILE A 95 -13.79 9.52 13.65
CA ILE A 95 -13.41 10.84 13.12
C ILE A 95 -13.85 10.87 11.66
N LYS A 96 -14.73 11.85 11.33
CA LYS A 96 -15.21 12.07 9.99
C LYS A 96 -14.81 13.48 9.54
N ILE A 97 -13.98 13.56 8.50
CA ILE A 97 -13.48 14.80 7.93
C ILE A 97 -14.35 15.11 6.72
N GLN A 98 -15.27 16.06 6.85
CA GLN A 98 -16.26 16.36 5.82
C GLN A 98 -16.78 17.79 5.95
N ALA A 99 -16.98 18.47 4.84
CA ALA A 99 -17.62 19.78 4.81
C ALA A 99 -19.09 19.71 5.21
N GLY A 100 -19.64 20.85 5.71
CA GLY A 100 -21.04 20.97 6.10
C GLY A 100 -21.28 20.72 7.57
N ASP A 101 -22.54 20.82 7.98
CA ASP A 101 -22.98 20.76 9.38
C ASP A 101 -23.59 19.40 9.78
N ASP A 102 -23.64 18.44 8.86
CA ASP A 102 -24.18 17.12 9.12
C ASP A 102 -23.19 16.28 9.95
N ALA A 103 -23.35 16.32 11.26
CA ALA A 103 -22.58 15.55 12.21
C ALA A 103 -23.12 14.11 12.36
N SER A 104 -23.45 13.44 11.25
CA SER A 104 -23.92 12.06 11.29
C SER A 104 -22.88 11.14 11.92
N GLN A 105 -23.34 10.18 12.72
CA GLN A 105 -22.50 9.21 13.42
C GLN A 105 -22.33 7.90 12.65
N ASN A 106 -22.95 7.80 11.49
CA ASN A 106 -22.77 6.66 10.65
C ASN A 106 -21.35 6.71 10.09
N GLY A 107 -20.58 5.68 10.34
CA GLY A 107 -19.35 5.43 9.64
C GLY A 107 -19.66 5.43 8.14
N PHE A 108 -18.65 5.69 7.34
CA PHE A 108 -18.85 5.89 5.91
C PHE A 108 -19.25 4.58 5.23
N ASP A 109 -20.43 4.57 4.60
CA ASP A 109 -20.82 3.56 3.63
C ASP A 109 -20.39 4.05 2.25
N CYS A 110 -19.40 3.38 1.68
CA CYS A 110 -18.71 3.80 0.46
C CYS A 110 -19.60 3.89 -0.79
N GLU A 111 -20.74 3.24 -0.79
CA GLU A 111 -21.62 3.18 -1.96
C GLU A 111 -22.55 4.39 -2.11
N PHE A 112 -22.86 5.09 -1.03
CA PHE A 112 -23.93 6.10 -1.01
C PHE A 112 -23.50 7.56 -1.01
N HIS A 113 -22.24 7.90 -0.72
CA HIS A 113 -21.84 9.29 -0.55
C HIS A 113 -20.56 9.64 -1.32
N ALA A 114 -20.69 10.02 -2.60
CA ALA A 114 -19.60 10.72 -3.28
C ALA A 114 -19.57 12.17 -2.74
N PRO A 115 -18.57 12.57 -1.94
CA PRO A 115 -18.48 13.96 -1.49
C PRO A 115 -18.33 14.88 -2.70
N ALA A 116 -19.04 16.00 -2.66
CA ALA A 116 -18.87 17.04 -3.66
C ALA A 116 -17.42 17.53 -3.67
N ALA A 117 -16.87 17.82 -4.84
CA ALA A 117 -15.60 18.54 -4.90
C ALA A 117 -15.77 19.90 -4.21
N PRO A 118 -14.81 20.33 -3.38
CA PRO A 118 -14.86 21.66 -2.78
C PRO A 118 -14.77 22.73 -3.87
N GLU A 119 -15.46 23.83 -3.65
CA GLU A 119 -15.39 24.99 -4.55
C GLU A 119 -13.97 25.57 -4.57
N PRO A 120 -13.51 26.11 -5.70
CA PRO A 120 -12.20 26.76 -5.79
C PRO A 120 -12.02 27.85 -4.72
N GLY A 121 -10.97 27.74 -3.92
CA GLY A 121 -10.69 28.68 -2.83
C GLY A 121 -11.42 28.40 -1.51
N GLU A 122 -12.22 27.36 -1.45
CA GLU A 122 -12.85 26.92 -0.21
C GLU A 122 -11.83 26.20 0.69
N ALA A 123 -11.77 26.61 1.97
CA ALA A 123 -10.93 25.91 2.96
C ALA A 123 -11.48 24.48 3.19
N ARG A 124 -10.62 23.49 3.03
CA ARG A 124 -10.99 22.09 3.25
C ARG A 124 -11.05 21.73 4.73
N PRO A 125 -12.05 20.97 5.14
CA PRO A 125 -12.01 20.30 6.46
C PRO A 125 -10.70 19.56 6.63
N SER A 126 -10.03 19.69 7.78
CA SER A 126 -8.68 19.16 7.91
C SER A 126 -8.45 18.46 9.24
N LEU A 127 -7.87 17.25 9.18
CA LEU A 127 -7.25 16.58 10.33
C LEU A 127 -5.73 16.60 10.12
N LEU A 128 -5.01 17.30 11.02
CA LEU A 128 -3.57 17.48 10.91
C LEU A 128 -2.86 16.88 12.13
N VAL A 129 -2.19 15.74 11.93
CA VAL A 129 -1.31 15.13 12.93
C VAL A 129 0.14 15.36 12.47
N GLY A 130 0.59 16.62 12.58
CA GLY A 130 1.74 17.15 11.88
C GLY A 130 1.45 17.39 10.39
N THR A 131 2.40 18.01 9.69
CA THR A 131 2.37 18.21 8.23
C THR A 131 3.71 17.77 7.63
N ALA A 132 3.78 17.60 6.32
CA ALA A 132 4.99 17.12 5.64
C ALA A 132 6.22 18.05 5.90
N ASP A 133 5.97 19.34 5.99
CA ASP A 133 6.98 20.36 6.28
C ASP A 133 7.13 20.64 7.79
N ASP A 134 6.18 20.22 8.64
CA ASP A 134 6.21 20.41 10.09
C ASP A 134 5.66 19.20 10.85
N PRO A 135 6.40 18.08 10.84
CA PRO A 135 5.95 16.84 11.47
C PRO A 135 5.95 16.91 13.00
N ILE A 136 5.28 15.96 13.63
CA ILE A 136 5.38 15.76 15.09
C ILE A 136 6.85 15.51 15.44
N PRO A 137 7.46 16.31 16.33
CA PRO A 137 8.88 16.22 16.66
C PRO A 137 9.28 14.86 17.24
N ALA A 138 10.51 14.43 17.01
CA ALA A 138 11.02 13.12 17.41
C ALA A 138 10.95 12.82 18.93
N GLY A 139 10.85 13.86 19.77
CA GLY A 139 10.70 13.75 21.23
C GLY A 139 9.26 13.75 21.72
N ARG A 140 8.29 13.77 20.81
CA ARG A 140 6.85 13.81 21.11
C ARG A 140 6.13 12.67 20.43
N THR A 141 4.97 12.32 20.96
CA THR A 141 4.07 11.31 20.41
C THR A 141 2.68 11.89 20.16
N ALA A 142 2.04 11.48 19.07
CA ALA A 142 0.65 11.74 18.81
C ALA A 142 -0.07 10.42 18.50
N ILE A 143 -1.08 10.08 19.27
CA ILE A 143 -1.78 8.79 19.17
C ILE A 143 -3.27 9.04 18.92
N ILE A 144 -3.80 8.44 17.86
CA ILE A 144 -5.24 8.26 17.66
C ILE A 144 -5.56 6.80 17.97
N ARG A 145 -6.34 6.58 19.03
CA ARG A 145 -6.77 5.27 19.47
C ARG A 145 -8.24 5.05 19.12
N LEU A 146 -8.49 4.14 18.20
CA LEU A 146 -9.82 3.81 17.69
C LEU A 146 -10.48 2.79 18.61
N ALA A 147 -11.54 3.22 19.31
CA ALA A 147 -12.23 2.42 20.31
C ALA A 147 -13.67 2.10 19.88
N ARG A 148 -14.12 0.87 20.17
CA ARG A 148 -15.54 0.53 20.08
C ARG A 148 -16.33 1.41 21.04
N VAL A 149 -17.37 2.07 20.53
CA VAL A 149 -18.31 2.86 21.34
C VAL A 149 -19.70 2.31 21.11
N GLU A 150 -20.41 2.02 22.20
CA GLU A 150 -21.77 1.46 22.16
C GLU A 150 -22.72 2.33 21.35
N GLY A 151 -23.53 1.70 20.49
CA GLY A 151 -24.48 2.39 19.60
C GLY A 151 -23.87 3.02 18.33
N LEU A 152 -22.57 2.87 18.08
CA LEU A 152 -22.00 3.05 16.75
C LEU A 152 -22.04 1.71 16.00
N ASP A 153 -22.26 1.78 14.69
CA ASP A 153 -22.25 0.58 13.85
C ASP A 153 -20.85 -0.05 13.81
N GLU A 154 -20.76 -1.32 14.21
CA GLU A 154 -19.48 -2.03 14.31
C GLU A 154 -18.86 -2.39 12.96
N GLU A 155 -19.62 -2.38 11.87
CA GLU A 155 -19.08 -2.61 10.55
C GLU A 155 -18.31 -1.39 10.04
N THR A 156 -18.83 -0.19 10.25
CA THR A 156 -18.25 1.06 9.76
C THR A 156 -17.42 1.82 10.80
N CYS A 157 -17.56 1.51 12.09
CA CYS A 157 -16.81 2.10 13.21
C CYS A 157 -16.07 1.02 14.02
N PRO A 158 -15.00 1.35 14.75
CA PRO A 158 -14.38 2.67 14.80
C PRO A 158 -13.58 2.99 13.53
N ALA A 159 -13.39 4.30 13.23
CA ALA A 159 -12.73 4.71 11.99
C ALA A 159 -12.18 6.14 12.00
N VAL A 160 -11.24 6.41 11.10
CA VAL A 160 -10.91 7.77 10.60
C VAL A 160 -11.20 7.79 9.11
N VAL A 161 -12.13 8.65 8.68
CA VAL A 161 -12.58 8.70 7.29
C VAL A 161 -12.55 10.13 6.76
N ASP A 162 -11.83 10.32 5.67
CA ASP A 162 -11.76 11.58 4.95
C ASP A 162 -12.69 11.57 3.73
N CYS A 163 -13.68 12.43 3.76
CA CYS A 163 -14.72 12.56 2.75
C CYS A 163 -14.59 13.91 2.02
N GLY A 164 -13.56 14.06 1.20
CA GLY A 164 -13.30 15.28 0.42
C GLY A 164 -12.58 16.39 1.19
N GLY A 165 -12.06 16.09 2.37
CA GLY A 165 -11.26 16.97 3.20
C GLY A 165 -9.76 16.84 2.97
N ARG A 166 -9.01 17.05 4.03
CA ARG A 166 -7.56 16.88 4.12
C ARG A 166 -7.18 16.08 5.36
N MET A 167 -6.45 14.98 5.18
CA MET A 167 -5.99 14.16 6.29
C MET A 167 -4.48 13.95 6.20
N GLU A 168 -3.74 14.40 7.22
CA GLU A 168 -2.28 14.38 7.27
C GLU A 168 -1.78 13.64 8.51
N PHE A 169 -0.83 12.72 8.33
CA PHE A 169 -0.15 12.03 9.42
C PHE A 169 1.36 12.07 9.20
N HIS A 170 2.09 12.91 9.93
CA HIS A 170 3.51 13.11 9.74
C HIS A 170 4.28 13.00 11.05
N GLY A 171 5.02 11.89 11.17
CA GLY A 171 5.97 11.64 12.26
C GLY A 171 7.38 12.10 11.92
N ALA A 172 8.25 11.99 12.90
CA ALA A 172 9.66 12.33 12.76
C ALA A 172 10.34 11.42 11.72
N PRO A 173 11.01 11.98 10.71
CA PRO A 173 11.65 11.19 9.68
C PRO A 173 12.83 10.39 10.23
N ILE A 174 12.98 9.16 9.71
CA ILE A 174 14.13 8.31 9.89
C ILE A 174 14.74 7.97 8.51
N PRO A 175 16.07 7.96 8.35
CA PRO A 175 16.71 7.75 7.05
C PRO A 175 16.34 6.43 6.37
N LYS A 176 16.21 5.37 7.15
CA LYS A 176 15.77 4.05 6.70
C LYS A 176 14.76 3.45 7.66
N THR A 177 13.67 2.95 7.11
CA THR A 177 12.64 2.24 7.87
C THR A 177 12.97 0.77 8.04
N TRP A 178 13.74 0.23 7.09
CA TRP A 178 14.28 -1.12 7.12
C TRP A 178 15.65 -1.18 6.46
N THR A 179 16.41 -2.17 6.84
CA THR A 179 17.76 -2.46 6.34
C THR A 179 17.98 -3.97 6.35
N ARG A 180 19.19 -4.41 6.07
CA ARG A 180 19.57 -5.82 6.11
C ARG A 180 20.63 -6.06 7.18
N LEU A 181 20.61 -7.28 7.75
CA LEU A 181 21.65 -7.71 8.68
C LEU A 181 23.05 -7.50 8.08
N ALA A 182 23.92 -6.88 8.82
CA ALA A 182 25.33 -6.75 8.44
C ALA A 182 26.11 -8.06 8.65
N ARG A 183 25.67 -8.87 9.63
CA ARG A 183 26.23 -10.18 9.98
C ARG A 183 25.10 -11.13 10.37
N GLU A 184 25.31 -12.43 10.14
CA GLU A 184 24.41 -13.50 10.60
C GLU A 184 24.10 -13.35 12.10
N ALA A 185 22.85 -13.62 12.45
CA ALA A 185 22.37 -13.64 13.80
C ALA A 185 21.78 -15.02 14.10
N GLY A 186 22.39 -15.71 15.05
CA GLY A 186 22.04 -17.09 15.38
C GLY A 186 20.98 -17.21 16.46
N ARG A 187 20.37 -18.37 16.54
CA ARG A 187 19.51 -18.77 17.64
C ARG A 187 20.18 -18.53 18.99
N ASN A 188 19.46 -18.01 19.95
CA ASN A 188 19.91 -17.62 21.29
C ASN A 188 20.77 -16.36 21.33
N GLU A 189 21.05 -15.70 20.22
CA GLU A 189 21.66 -14.37 20.25
C GLU A 189 20.63 -13.29 20.58
N ALA A 190 20.99 -12.37 21.46
CA ALA A 190 20.16 -11.21 21.84
C ALA A 190 20.74 -9.91 21.26
N VAL A 191 21.47 -9.99 20.17
CA VAL A 191 22.08 -8.85 19.48
C VAL A 191 22.04 -9.06 17.99
N VAL A 192 21.62 -8.04 17.25
CA VAL A 192 21.74 -7.99 15.79
C VAL A 192 22.61 -6.81 15.38
N LEU A 193 23.35 -6.97 14.28
CA LEU A 193 24.17 -5.93 13.69
C LEU A 193 23.56 -5.44 12.40
N VAL A 194 23.46 -4.10 12.29
CA VAL A 194 23.01 -3.41 11.09
C VAL A 194 23.96 -2.25 10.76
N PRO A 195 23.98 -1.75 9.49
CA PRO A 195 24.77 -0.58 9.14
C PRO A 195 24.40 0.63 10.01
N GLU A 196 25.40 1.37 10.48
CA GLU A 196 25.19 2.54 11.36
C GLU A 196 24.34 3.62 10.69
N ALA A 197 24.60 3.89 9.42
CA ALA A 197 23.88 4.91 8.66
C ALA A 197 22.39 4.58 8.53
N ASP A 198 22.04 3.28 8.40
CA ASP A 198 20.67 2.82 8.21
C ASP A 198 19.85 2.86 9.51
N ALA A 199 20.49 2.60 10.64
CA ALA A 199 19.84 2.66 11.96
C ALA A 199 19.79 4.06 12.58
N LYS A 200 20.19 5.09 11.84
CA LYS A 200 20.14 6.47 12.33
C LYS A 200 18.68 6.86 12.64
N GLY A 201 18.45 7.33 13.87
CA GLY A 201 17.10 7.70 14.34
C GLY A 201 16.33 6.57 15.01
N TRP A 202 16.81 5.31 14.95
CA TRP A 202 16.22 4.22 15.73
C TRP A 202 16.56 4.41 17.22
N LYS A 203 15.63 4.01 18.10
CA LYS A 203 15.70 4.33 19.54
C LYS A 203 15.56 3.08 20.41
N VAL A 204 16.05 3.19 21.65
CA VAL A 204 15.69 2.25 22.70
C VAL A 204 14.18 2.32 22.94
N GLY A 205 13.55 1.16 23.01
CA GLY A 205 12.10 1.02 23.09
C GLY A 205 11.42 0.71 21.75
N ASP A 206 12.06 0.99 20.62
CA ASP A 206 11.50 0.68 19.31
C ASP A 206 11.27 -0.82 19.15
N GLN A 207 10.15 -1.18 18.55
CA GLN A 207 9.86 -2.54 18.13
C GLN A 207 10.41 -2.75 16.71
N ILE A 208 11.20 -3.80 16.57
CA ILE A 208 11.76 -4.21 15.28
C ILE A 208 11.28 -5.61 14.92
N LEU A 209 11.29 -5.92 13.63
CA LEU A 209 11.26 -7.29 13.14
C LEU A 209 12.63 -7.68 12.58
N VAL A 210 12.96 -8.97 12.69
CA VAL A 210 14.08 -9.63 12.01
C VAL A 210 13.45 -10.69 11.11
N ALA A 211 13.58 -10.53 9.81
CA ALA A 211 12.90 -11.37 8.83
C ALA A 211 13.44 -12.80 8.81
N GLY A 212 12.58 -13.77 8.58
CA GLY A 212 12.93 -15.16 8.40
C GLY A 212 13.77 -15.38 7.14
N THR A 213 14.72 -16.33 7.20
CA THR A 213 15.61 -16.68 6.08
C THR A 213 15.59 -18.17 5.77
N THR A 214 14.59 -18.87 6.23
CA THR A 214 14.44 -20.31 6.02
C THR A 214 13.15 -20.58 5.25
N ARG A 215 13.25 -21.31 4.16
CA ARG A 215 12.09 -21.75 3.39
C ARG A 215 11.13 -22.50 4.28
N GLN A 216 9.87 -22.10 4.26
CA GLN A 216 8.82 -22.83 4.95
C GLN A 216 8.54 -24.14 4.21
N VAL A 217 8.89 -25.25 4.85
CA VAL A 217 8.63 -26.58 4.32
C VAL A 217 7.17 -26.93 4.62
N GLY A 218 6.35 -27.11 3.64
CA GLY A 218 4.94 -27.43 3.89
C GLY A 218 4.11 -27.64 2.64
N TYR A 219 4.58 -27.16 1.51
CA TYR A 219 3.95 -27.47 0.23
C TYR A 219 4.49 -28.77 -0.34
N LYS A 220 4.11 -29.88 0.25
CA LYS A 220 4.23 -31.19 -0.46
C LYS A 220 3.31 -31.24 -1.67
N ASN A 221 2.32 -30.35 -1.69
CA ASN A 221 1.33 -30.27 -2.73
C ASN A 221 0.68 -28.89 -2.67
N SER A 222 0.68 -28.11 -3.75
CA SER A 222 0.03 -26.80 -3.84
C SER A 222 -1.47 -26.83 -3.51
N ARG A 223 -2.06 -28.03 -3.46
CA ARG A 223 -3.47 -28.29 -3.15
C ARG A 223 -3.74 -28.57 -1.67
N THR A 224 -2.73 -28.97 -0.92
CA THR A 224 -2.89 -29.27 0.52
C THR A 224 -2.23 -28.16 1.34
N HIS A 225 -3.03 -27.24 1.79
CA HIS A 225 -2.62 -26.08 2.57
C HIS A 225 -2.42 -26.41 4.05
N SER A 226 -1.67 -27.42 4.37
CA SER A 226 -1.32 -27.68 5.77
C SER A 226 -0.25 -26.67 6.22
N VAL A 227 -0.69 -25.67 6.93
CA VAL A 227 0.16 -24.72 7.65
C VAL A 227 0.79 -25.45 8.83
N ALA A 228 1.84 -26.19 8.60
CA ALA A 228 2.45 -26.99 9.66
C ALA A 228 3.62 -26.29 10.36
N GLU A 229 4.11 -25.16 9.84
CA GLU A 229 5.33 -24.55 10.35
C GLU A 229 5.13 -23.07 10.71
N ARG A 230 5.74 -22.68 11.82
CA ARG A 230 5.74 -21.28 12.25
C ARG A 230 6.62 -20.45 11.32
N PRO A 231 6.20 -19.21 10.98
CA PRO A 231 7.10 -18.26 10.34
C PRO A 231 8.36 -18.04 11.16
N ALA A 232 9.49 -17.86 10.47
CA ALA A 232 10.77 -17.63 11.12
C ALA A 232 11.03 -16.12 11.43
N THR A 233 10.20 -15.22 10.92
CA THR A 233 10.26 -13.79 11.26
C THR A 233 9.92 -13.58 12.73
N GLU A 234 10.76 -12.82 13.41
CA GLU A 234 10.65 -12.54 14.82
C GLU A 234 10.55 -11.05 15.12
N THR A 235 9.73 -10.68 16.10
CA THR A 235 9.69 -9.31 16.61
C THR A 235 10.42 -9.19 17.93
N ARG A 236 11.16 -8.12 18.11
CA ARG A 236 11.96 -7.80 19.30
C ARG A 236 11.86 -6.31 19.61
N ARG A 237 12.14 -5.98 20.86
CA ARG A 237 12.27 -4.59 21.29
C ARG A 237 13.74 -4.25 21.51
N ILE A 238 14.17 -3.09 21.04
CA ILE A 238 15.51 -2.60 21.26
C ILE A 238 15.64 -2.15 22.72
N VAL A 239 16.58 -2.72 23.48
CA VAL A 239 16.84 -2.35 24.87
C VAL A 239 18.14 -1.53 25.03
N ARG A 240 19.04 -1.61 24.06
CA ARG A 240 20.26 -0.81 24.00
C ARG A 240 20.77 -0.72 22.57
N ILE A 241 21.36 0.41 22.21
CA ILE A 241 22.07 0.61 20.94
C ILE A 241 23.52 0.97 21.27
N ALA A 242 24.48 0.33 20.61
CA ALA A 242 25.89 0.62 20.80
C ALA A 242 26.64 0.57 19.46
N PRO A 243 27.55 1.51 19.20
CA PRO A 243 28.37 1.47 17.99
C PRO A 243 29.25 0.21 17.97
N TYR A 244 29.50 -0.27 16.77
CA TYR A 244 30.39 -1.38 16.49
C TYR A 244 31.15 -1.11 15.20
N ARG A 245 32.44 -1.39 15.22
CA ARG A 245 33.28 -1.23 14.04
C ARG A 245 34.04 -2.51 13.80
N GLU A 246 34.04 -2.94 12.55
CA GLU A 246 34.83 -4.08 12.08
C GLU A 246 35.53 -3.67 10.78
N LEU A 247 36.86 -3.61 10.82
CA LEU A 247 37.66 -3.04 9.72
C LEU A 247 37.16 -1.62 9.38
N GLU A 248 36.78 -1.39 8.12
CA GLU A 248 36.24 -0.12 7.64
C GLU A 248 34.71 0.01 7.80
N ALA A 249 34.01 -1.10 8.11
CA ALA A 249 32.56 -1.10 8.24
C ALA A 249 32.10 -0.50 9.56
N ARG A 250 31.25 0.52 9.49
CA ARG A 250 30.57 1.12 10.64
C ARG A 250 29.21 0.48 10.81
N MET A 251 28.97 -0.12 11.95
CA MET A 251 27.75 -0.83 12.30
C MET A 251 27.26 -0.39 13.67
N VAL A 252 26.03 -0.74 13.99
CA VAL A 252 25.51 -0.66 15.36
C VAL A 252 25.03 -2.03 15.82
N ARG A 253 25.23 -2.30 17.10
CA ARG A 253 24.62 -3.42 17.82
C ARG A 253 23.27 -2.97 18.36
N LEU A 254 22.23 -3.65 17.94
CA LEU A 254 20.91 -3.53 18.51
C LEU A 254 20.75 -4.68 19.52
N PHE A 255 20.74 -4.37 20.81
CA PHE A 255 20.49 -5.34 21.86
C PHE A 255 19.00 -5.54 22.03
N LEU A 256 18.58 -6.77 22.06
CA LEU A 256 17.18 -7.20 22.03
C LEU A 256 16.67 -7.52 23.43
N ASP A 257 15.38 -7.34 23.66
CA ASP A 257 14.70 -7.64 24.94
C ASP A 257 14.73 -9.13 25.30
N ARG A 258 14.84 -10.00 24.31
CA ARG A 258 15.00 -11.46 24.44
C ARG A 258 15.79 -12.04 23.27
N PRO A 259 16.43 -13.21 23.45
CA PRO A 259 17.16 -13.85 22.37
C PRO A 259 16.29 -14.21 21.17
N LEU A 260 16.92 -14.35 19.99
CA LEU A 260 16.32 -14.90 18.78
C LEU A 260 16.01 -16.39 18.97
N GLU A 261 14.91 -16.83 18.37
CA GLU A 261 14.46 -18.23 18.41
C GLU A 261 14.93 -19.03 17.18
N GLY A 262 15.32 -18.33 16.12
CA GLY A 262 15.81 -18.88 14.86
C GLY A 262 17.17 -18.34 14.44
N ASP A 263 17.67 -18.86 13.32
CA ASP A 263 18.88 -18.36 12.65
C ASP A 263 18.47 -17.44 11.50
N HIS A 264 19.11 -16.28 11.42
CA HIS A 264 18.89 -15.27 10.38
C HIS A 264 20.15 -15.04 9.58
N ARG A 265 20.10 -15.38 8.29
CA ARG A 265 21.27 -15.35 7.40
C ARG A 265 21.65 -13.92 7.01
N ALA A 266 22.93 -13.71 6.77
CA ALA A 266 23.48 -12.48 6.22
C ALA A 266 24.65 -12.79 5.25
N SER A 267 24.50 -13.78 4.40
CA SER A 267 25.46 -14.06 3.33
C SER A 267 25.33 -13.02 2.21
N GLU A 268 26.31 -12.98 1.31
CA GLU A 268 26.41 -11.98 0.25
C GLU A 268 25.13 -11.89 -0.63
N SER A 269 24.52 -13.02 -0.95
CA SER A 269 23.34 -13.13 -1.80
C SER A 269 22.00 -13.21 -1.02
N ARG A 270 22.04 -13.46 0.31
CA ARG A 270 20.86 -13.72 1.13
C ARG A 270 21.02 -13.09 2.49
N ARG A 271 20.29 -12.01 2.73
CA ARG A 271 20.35 -11.26 3.99
C ARG A 271 18.96 -11.00 4.52
N ALA A 272 18.73 -11.35 5.78
CA ALA A 272 17.50 -11.00 6.47
C ALA A 272 17.31 -9.48 6.56
N GLU A 273 16.12 -9.04 6.32
CA GLU A 273 15.69 -7.68 6.60
C GLU A 273 15.52 -7.48 8.10
N VAL A 274 15.88 -6.28 8.54
CA VAL A 274 15.59 -5.77 9.88
C VAL A 274 14.80 -4.48 9.70
N ALA A 275 13.57 -4.44 10.19
CA ALA A 275 12.73 -3.26 10.03
C ALA A 275 12.28 -2.69 11.37
N ASN A 276 12.27 -1.37 11.45
CA ASN A 276 11.72 -0.65 12.58
C ASN A 276 10.22 -0.43 12.36
N LEU A 277 9.38 -0.95 13.25
CA LEU A 277 7.92 -0.84 13.21
C LEU A 277 7.40 0.40 13.95
N SER A 278 8.20 0.98 14.84
CA SER A 278 7.76 2.08 15.71
C SER A 278 7.85 3.44 15.02
N ARG A 279 6.83 4.26 15.23
CA ARG A 279 6.78 5.67 14.83
C ARG A 279 6.21 6.49 15.99
N ASN A 280 6.38 7.80 15.92
CA ASN A 280 5.87 8.70 16.96
C ASN A 280 4.49 9.29 16.65
N VAL A 281 3.97 9.09 15.45
CA VAL A 281 2.56 9.28 15.10
C VAL A 281 1.94 7.91 14.94
N VAL A 282 0.88 7.61 15.71
CA VAL A 282 0.29 6.27 15.79
C VAL A 282 -1.22 6.33 15.59
N VAL A 283 -1.72 5.47 14.72
CA VAL A 283 -3.14 5.13 14.62
C VAL A 283 -3.31 3.66 14.98
N GLU A 284 -4.09 3.37 16.03
CA GLU A 284 -4.23 2.01 16.56
C GLU A 284 -5.66 1.68 16.96
N SER A 285 -6.02 0.41 17.02
CA SER A 285 -7.23 -0.03 17.70
C SER A 285 -7.00 -0.16 19.21
N ALA A 286 -7.96 0.29 20.00
CA ALA A 286 -7.91 0.21 21.45
C ALA A 286 -7.93 -1.25 21.97
N ASP A 287 -8.66 -2.11 21.26
CA ASP A 287 -8.72 -3.55 21.52
C ASP A 287 -8.27 -4.35 20.27
N PRO A 288 -7.04 -4.86 20.28
CA PRO A 288 -6.50 -5.66 19.18
C PRO A 288 -7.26 -6.97 18.91
N ASP A 289 -7.92 -7.51 19.89
CA ASP A 289 -8.65 -8.78 19.80
C ASP A 289 -10.15 -8.58 19.56
N GLY A 290 -10.66 -7.39 19.80
CA GLY A 290 -12.06 -7.01 19.61
C GLY A 290 -12.34 -6.36 18.26
N VAL A 291 -13.24 -5.34 18.26
CA VAL A 291 -13.62 -4.59 17.07
C VAL A 291 -12.51 -3.61 16.69
N ARG A 292 -11.86 -3.90 15.58
CA ARG A 292 -10.75 -3.08 15.07
C ARG A 292 -11.23 -1.90 14.24
N GLY A 293 -10.42 -0.85 14.22
CA GLY A 293 -10.64 0.34 13.39
C GLY A 293 -10.04 0.20 11.99
N HIS A 294 -10.34 1.20 11.16
CA HIS A 294 -9.78 1.36 9.81
C HIS A 294 -9.58 2.84 9.48
N THR A 295 -8.81 3.12 8.42
CA THR A 295 -8.61 4.48 7.91
C THR A 295 -8.88 4.53 6.41
N MET A 296 -9.49 5.65 5.94
CA MET A 296 -9.89 5.77 4.54
C MET A 296 -9.77 7.20 4.03
N TYR A 297 -9.19 7.35 2.84
CA TYR A 297 -9.36 8.51 1.98
C TYR A 297 -10.41 8.19 0.92
N HIS A 298 -11.37 9.07 0.77
CA HIS A 298 -12.39 8.96 -0.28
C HIS A 298 -12.12 9.92 -1.43
N ARG A 299 -12.89 9.83 -2.50
CA ARG A 299 -12.81 10.72 -3.66
C ARG A 299 -12.79 12.19 -3.25
N ASN A 300 -12.00 12.99 -3.93
CA ASN A 300 -11.77 14.42 -3.66
C ASN A 300 -11.07 14.76 -2.34
N SER A 301 -10.62 13.76 -1.59
CA SER A 301 -9.74 13.97 -0.44
C SER A 301 -8.35 14.47 -0.86
N THR A 302 -7.62 15.01 0.10
CA THR A 302 -6.21 15.40 -0.06
C THR A 302 -5.42 15.02 1.19
N GLY A 303 -4.10 15.09 1.10
CA GLY A 303 -3.20 14.85 2.21
C GLY A 303 -2.15 13.80 1.88
N SER A 304 -1.30 13.55 2.84
CA SER A 304 -0.20 12.60 2.72
C SER A 304 0.18 12.03 4.07
N ILE A 305 0.99 10.97 4.04
CA ILE A 305 1.44 10.27 5.24
C ILE A 305 2.95 10.12 5.18
N SER A 306 3.65 10.51 6.25
CA SER A 306 5.06 10.17 6.38
C SER A 306 5.41 9.75 7.80
N TYR A 307 6.14 8.64 7.91
CA TYR A 307 6.65 8.12 9.19
C TYR A 307 5.58 8.01 10.27
N ALA A 308 4.40 7.49 9.89
CA ALA A 308 3.31 7.15 10.80
C ALA A 308 3.20 5.63 10.97
N GLU A 309 2.68 5.18 12.09
CA GLU A 309 2.45 3.79 12.46
C GLU A 309 0.96 3.48 12.50
N PHE A 310 0.55 2.48 11.75
CA PHE A 310 -0.81 1.95 11.70
C PHE A 310 -0.79 0.52 12.22
N ARG A 311 -1.32 0.30 13.42
CA ARG A 311 -1.24 -1.02 14.05
C ARG A 311 -2.57 -1.51 14.58
N HIS A 312 -2.74 -2.83 14.55
CA HIS A 312 -3.95 -3.50 15.04
C HIS A 312 -5.22 -3.01 14.33
N LEU A 313 -5.11 -2.65 13.04
CA LEU A 313 -6.21 -2.13 12.24
C LEU A 313 -6.78 -3.20 11.29
N GLY A 314 -7.79 -2.82 10.52
CA GLY A 314 -8.45 -3.68 9.55
C GLY A 314 -9.50 -4.61 10.19
N LYS A 315 -10.62 -4.80 9.50
CA LYS A 315 -11.71 -5.69 9.94
C LYS A 315 -11.71 -6.96 9.11
N GLU A 316 -11.50 -8.11 9.77
CA GLU A 316 -11.46 -9.40 9.08
C GLU A 316 -12.78 -9.71 8.40
N GLY A 317 -12.72 -10.05 7.11
CA GLY A 317 -13.88 -10.43 6.32
C GLY A 317 -14.78 -9.27 5.88
N VAL A 318 -14.43 -8.02 6.14
CA VAL A 318 -15.23 -6.85 5.77
C VAL A 318 -14.53 -6.08 4.64
N LEU A 319 -15.21 -6.00 3.49
CA LEU A 319 -14.71 -5.27 2.31
C LEU A 319 -14.54 -3.78 2.62
N GLY A 320 -13.47 -3.17 2.10
CA GLY A 320 -13.19 -1.73 2.25
C GLY A 320 -12.68 -1.30 3.62
N LYS A 321 -12.68 -2.16 4.64
CA LYS A 321 -12.24 -1.83 6.00
C LYS A 321 -10.81 -2.31 6.25
N TYR A 322 -9.86 -1.68 5.56
CA TYR A 322 -8.43 -1.99 5.59
C TYR A 322 -7.67 -1.09 6.57
N ALA A 323 -6.40 -1.38 6.83
CA ALA A 323 -5.62 -0.48 7.70
C ALA A 323 -5.51 0.91 7.08
N LEU A 324 -5.25 1.01 5.76
CA LEU A 324 -5.34 2.24 4.98
C LEU A 324 -5.98 1.96 3.62
N HIS A 325 -7.01 2.71 3.27
CA HIS A 325 -7.76 2.56 2.03
C HIS A 325 -7.85 3.88 1.26
N PHE A 326 -7.38 3.89 0.02
CA PHE A 326 -7.67 4.94 -0.95
C PHE A 326 -8.84 4.47 -1.80
N HIS A 327 -10.05 4.99 -1.52
CA HIS A 327 -11.28 4.48 -2.11
C HIS A 327 -11.76 5.33 -3.27
N GLN A 328 -11.67 4.81 -4.49
CA GLN A 328 -12.12 5.41 -5.73
C GLN A 328 -11.67 6.87 -5.92
N VAL A 329 -10.45 7.17 -5.48
CA VAL A 329 -9.91 8.54 -5.53
C VAL A 329 -9.59 9.00 -6.96
N GLY A 330 -9.46 8.09 -7.90
CA GLY A 330 -9.10 8.39 -9.29
C GLY A 330 -7.77 9.14 -9.37
N GLU A 331 -7.79 10.31 -9.99
CA GLU A 331 -6.68 11.26 -10.06
C GLU A 331 -6.81 12.41 -9.06
N THR A 332 -7.90 12.46 -8.28
CA THR A 332 -8.16 13.59 -7.38
C THR A 332 -7.11 13.73 -6.28
N MET A 333 -6.36 12.66 -6.03
CA MET A 333 -5.24 12.61 -5.09
C MET A 333 -3.88 12.43 -5.80
N ARG A 334 -3.75 12.83 -7.07
CA ARG A 334 -2.47 12.74 -7.79
C ARG A 334 -1.34 13.41 -7.01
N GLY A 335 -0.25 12.67 -6.79
CA GLY A 335 0.90 13.12 -6.01
C GLY A 335 0.82 12.86 -4.51
N THR A 336 -0.32 12.39 -3.99
CA THR A 336 -0.37 11.91 -2.61
C THR A 336 0.67 10.84 -2.36
N SER A 337 1.38 10.95 -1.24
CA SER A 337 2.44 10.03 -0.89
C SER A 337 2.24 9.40 0.49
N VAL A 338 2.60 8.12 0.60
CA VAL A 338 2.76 7.40 1.86
C VAL A 338 4.22 6.97 1.95
N VAL A 339 4.99 7.64 2.79
CA VAL A 339 6.44 7.45 2.89
C VAL A 339 6.86 7.01 4.27
N GLY A 340 7.61 5.93 4.34
CA GLY A 340 8.24 5.47 5.59
C GLY A 340 7.26 5.04 6.69
N ALA A 341 6.01 4.79 6.35
CA ALA A 341 5.00 4.33 7.29
C ALA A 341 5.18 2.84 7.63
N SER A 342 4.66 2.42 8.79
CA SER A 342 4.57 1.02 9.17
C SER A 342 3.12 0.60 9.36
N PHE A 343 2.78 -0.57 8.80
CA PHE A 343 1.46 -1.20 8.90
C PHE A 343 1.65 -2.60 9.47
N TRP A 344 1.19 -2.85 10.69
CA TRP A 344 1.45 -4.16 11.27
C TRP A 344 0.31 -4.68 12.13
N ASP A 345 0.21 -6.02 12.15
CA ASP A 345 -0.87 -6.76 12.77
C ASP A 345 -2.26 -6.28 12.29
N SER A 346 -2.43 -6.24 10.97
CA SER A 346 -3.72 -5.93 10.36
C SER A 346 -4.57 -7.18 10.19
N LYS A 347 -5.84 -7.13 10.60
CA LYS A 347 -6.82 -8.19 10.31
C LYS A 347 -7.46 -8.08 8.92
N ASN A 348 -6.89 -7.25 8.07
CA ASN A 348 -7.20 -7.13 6.64
C ASN A 348 -5.93 -6.62 5.93
N ARG A 349 -6.03 -6.18 4.68
CA ARG A 349 -4.93 -5.62 3.88
C ARG A 349 -4.26 -4.44 4.58
N TRP A 350 -2.98 -4.19 4.27
CA TRP A 350 -2.26 -3.02 4.83
C TRP A 350 -2.66 -1.73 4.14
N ILE A 351 -2.33 -1.66 2.83
CA ILE A 351 -2.65 -0.51 1.99
C ILE A 351 -3.42 -1.02 0.78
N THR A 352 -4.58 -0.46 0.55
CA THR A 352 -5.38 -0.74 -0.62
C THR A 352 -5.56 0.52 -1.46
N LEU A 353 -5.22 0.40 -2.75
CA LEU A 353 -5.51 1.38 -3.77
C LEU A 353 -6.69 0.86 -4.59
N HIS A 354 -7.85 1.50 -4.46
CA HIS A 354 -9.05 1.14 -5.18
C HIS A 354 -9.42 2.26 -6.15
N GLY A 355 -9.31 1.98 -7.45
CA GLY A 355 -9.54 2.97 -8.49
C GLY A 355 -8.69 4.23 -8.34
N ALA A 356 -7.44 4.10 -7.89
CA ALA A 356 -6.54 5.18 -7.55
C ALA A 356 -5.35 5.23 -8.51
N SER A 357 -4.97 6.43 -8.97
CA SER A 357 -3.87 6.62 -9.91
C SER A 357 -2.90 7.69 -9.44
N TYR A 358 -1.62 7.53 -9.81
CA TYR A 358 -0.55 8.49 -9.52
C TYR A 358 -0.23 8.67 -8.02
N LEU A 359 -0.40 7.64 -7.20
CA LEU A 359 0.02 7.64 -5.80
C LEU A 359 1.47 7.14 -5.66
N VAL A 360 2.14 7.58 -4.61
CA VAL A 360 3.51 7.15 -4.27
C VAL A 360 3.50 6.45 -2.91
N ILE A 361 3.85 5.17 -2.90
CA ILE A 361 4.00 4.35 -1.69
C ILE A 361 5.48 3.97 -1.58
N ARG A 362 6.20 4.54 -0.61
CA ARG A 362 7.66 4.43 -0.55
C ARG A 362 8.19 4.10 0.84
N ASP A 363 9.20 3.24 0.90
CA ASP A 363 9.93 2.89 2.12
C ASP A 363 9.01 2.44 3.28
N CYS A 364 7.83 1.93 2.95
CA CYS A 364 6.85 1.45 3.92
C CYS A 364 7.16 0.01 4.36
N VAL A 365 6.75 -0.33 5.58
CA VAL A 365 6.89 -1.67 6.13
C VAL A 365 5.51 -2.22 6.42
N GLY A 366 5.15 -3.33 5.75
CA GLY A 366 3.95 -4.11 6.08
C GLY A 366 4.34 -5.40 6.82
N TYR A 367 3.70 -5.68 7.96
CA TYR A 367 3.96 -6.89 8.75
C TYR A 367 2.67 -7.48 9.32
N LYS A 368 2.41 -8.74 8.99
CA LYS A 368 1.19 -9.49 9.34
C LYS A 368 -0.09 -8.82 8.87
N SER A 369 -0.56 -9.20 7.69
CA SER A 369 -1.94 -8.97 7.24
C SER A 369 -2.74 -10.26 7.27
N VAL A 370 -4.06 -10.16 7.24
CA VAL A 370 -4.95 -11.25 6.86
C VAL A 370 -5.50 -10.93 5.47
N GLY A 371 -5.05 -11.67 4.47
CA GLY A 371 -5.20 -11.34 3.05
C GLY A 371 -3.95 -10.71 2.48
N HIS A 372 -4.08 -10.04 1.34
CA HIS A 372 -2.96 -9.40 0.67
C HIS A 372 -2.34 -8.26 1.48
N GLY A 373 -1.12 -7.91 1.16
CA GLY A 373 -0.39 -6.81 1.80
C GLY A 373 -0.69 -5.46 1.14
N PHE A 374 0.15 -5.10 0.14
CA PHE A 374 -0.06 -3.95 -0.75
C PHE A 374 -0.94 -4.41 -1.90
N PHE A 375 -2.08 -3.76 -2.08
CA PHE A 375 -3.14 -4.27 -2.94
C PHE A 375 -3.74 -3.20 -3.85
N LEU A 376 -3.81 -3.47 -5.16
CA LEU A 376 -4.46 -2.65 -6.17
C LEU A 376 -5.76 -3.37 -6.57
N GLU A 377 -6.93 -2.81 -6.23
CA GLU A 377 -8.15 -3.57 -5.97
C GLU A 377 -9.05 -3.87 -7.18
N ASP A 378 -9.12 -2.99 -8.20
CA ASP A 378 -10.14 -3.14 -9.24
C ASP A 378 -9.61 -3.26 -10.69
N GLY A 379 -8.30 -3.14 -10.88
CA GLY A 379 -7.66 -3.21 -12.19
C GLY A 379 -7.71 -1.90 -13.00
N THR A 380 -8.22 -0.81 -12.43
CA THR A 380 -8.19 0.51 -13.07
C THR A 380 -7.07 1.41 -12.56
N GLU A 381 -6.33 0.94 -11.56
CA GLU A 381 -5.20 1.64 -10.94
C GLU A 381 -4.03 1.74 -11.92
N THR A 382 -3.55 2.95 -12.16
CA THR A 382 -2.44 3.19 -13.09
C THR A 382 -1.46 4.21 -12.55
N ARG A 383 -0.19 4.08 -12.98
CA ARG A 383 0.90 5.02 -12.68
C ARG A 383 1.15 5.25 -11.20
N ASN A 384 0.80 4.27 -10.37
CA ASN A 384 1.20 4.27 -8.97
C ASN A 384 2.65 3.79 -8.87
N ILE A 385 3.39 4.37 -7.93
CA ILE A 385 4.80 4.06 -7.69
C ILE A 385 4.92 3.39 -6.33
N LEU A 386 5.29 2.10 -6.33
CA LEU A 386 5.60 1.34 -5.13
C LEU A 386 7.11 1.08 -5.10
N ASP A 387 7.85 1.85 -4.28
CA ASP A 387 9.32 1.85 -4.30
C ASP A 387 9.91 1.62 -2.91
N GLY A 388 10.79 0.62 -2.77
CA GLY A 388 11.53 0.37 -1.54
C GLY A 388 10.69 -0.16 -0.36
N ASN A 389 9.51 -0.74 -0.61
CA ASN A 389 8.64 -1.24 0.43
C ASN A 389 9.03 -2.65 0.86
N LEU A 390 8.80 -2.99 2.12
CA LEU A 390 9.00 -4.31 2.70
C LEU A 390 7.65 -4.92 3.10
N ALA A 391 7.32 -6.07 2.50
CA ALA A 391 6.12 -6.85 2.79
C ALA A 391 6.49 -8.15 3.52
N VAL A 392 6.13 -8.29 4.78
CA VAL A 392 6.46 -9.46 5.59
C VAL A 392 5.20 -10.13 6.11
N MET A 393 5.02 -11.42 5.81
CA MET A 393 3.92 -12.23 6.32
C MET A 393 2.54 -11.70 5.93
N ALA A 394 2.29 -11.50 4.63
CA ALA A 394 0.91 -11.42 4.14
C ALA A 394 0.30 -12.83 4.25
N LEU A 395 -0.62 -13.00 5.20
CA LEU A 395 -1.18 -14.29 5.56
C LEU A 395 -2.48 -14.54 4.80
N ARG A 396 -2.79 -15.80 4.57
CA ARG A 396 -4.03 -16.20 3.91
C ARG A 396 -5.26 -15.69 4.66
N GLY A 397 -6.13 -14.97 3.94
CA GLY A 397 -7.48 -14.63 4.31
C GLY A 397 -8.51 -15.50 3.58
N LYS A 398 -9.78 -15.18 3.79
CA LYS A 398 -10.90 -15.65 2.97
C LYS A 398 -11.20 -14.63 1.89
N PRO A 399 -11.76 -15.03 0.73
CA PRO A 399 -12.32 -14.07 -0.21
C PRO A 399 -13.29 -13.14 0.50
N LEU A 400 -13.22 -11.85 0.22
CA LEU A 400 -14.10 -10.87 0.84
C LEU A 400 -15.48 -10.92 0.17
N PRO A 401 -16.58 -10.81 0.94
CA PRO A 401 -17.91 -10.69 0.35
C PRO A 401 -17.97 -9.48 -0.60
N GLN A 402 -18.59 -9.64 -1.76
CA GLN A 402 -18.81 -8.56 -2.73
C GLN A 402 -17.53 -7.88 -3.27
N GLN A 403 -16.38 -8.54 -3.17
CA GLN A 403 -15.13 -8.00 -3.73
C GLN A 403 -15.26 -7.72 -5.24
N VAL A 404 -14.57 -6.68 -5.71
CA VAL A 404 -14.68 -6.20 -7.09
C VAL A 404 -14.18 -7.23 -8.09
N LEU A 405 -13.08 -7.92 -7.78
CA LEU A 405 -12.48 -8.93 -8.64
C LEU A 405 -12.86 -10.34 -8.16
N PRO A 406 -13.76 -11.04 -8.85
CA PRO A 406 -14.30 -12.31 -8.40
C PRO A 406 -13.28 -13.45 -8.38
N PHE A 407 -12.17 -13.30 -9.10
CA PHE A 407 -11.07 -14.27 -9.12
C PHE A 407 -10.05 -14.07 -7.96
N ASP A 408 -10.05 -12.93 -7.28
CA ASP A 408 -9.22 -12.74 -6.09
C ASP A 408 -9.66 -13.69 -4.97
N ARG A 409 -8.74 -14.50 -4.51
CA ARG A 409 -8.97 -15.47 -3.41
C ARG A 409 -8.42 -15.03 -2.07
N ASN A 410 -7.83 -13.86 -2.02
CA ASN A 410 -7.29 -13.25 -0.80
C ASN A 410 -6.27 -14.17 -0.08
N LEU A 411 -5.40 -14.84 -0.84
CA LEU A 411 -4.54 -15.91 -0.32
C LEU A 411 -3.24 -15.43 0.32
N GLY A 412 -3.02 -14.12 0.48
CA GLY A 412 -1.86 -13.58 1.18
C GLY A 412 -0.63 -13.41 0.29
N SER A 413 -0.71 -12.53 -0.72
CA SER A 413 0.44 -12.05 -1.48
C SER A 413 0.99 -10.75 -0.90
N GLY A 414 2.31 -10.56 -0.92
CA GLY A 414 2.95 -9.33 -0.44
C GLY A 414 2.51 -8.12 -1.24
N PHE A 415 2.54 -8.25 -2.57
CA PHE A 415 2.06 -7.28 -3.55
C PHE A 415 1.11 -7.97 -4.53
N TRP A 416 -0.07 -7.39 -4.75
CA TRP A 416 -1.07 -7.94 -5.65
C TRP A 416 -1.70 -6.84 -6.51
N TRP A 417 -1.84 -7.06 -7.83
CA TRP A 417 -2.42 -6.10 -8.76
C TRP A 417 -3.02 -6.76 -9.99
N SER A 418 -3.94 -6.05 -10.67
CA SER A 418 -4.62 -6.48 -11.91
C SER A 418 -4.37 -5.57 -13.10
N ASN A 419 -3.59 -4.49 -12.96
CA ASN A 419 -3.24 -3.59 -14.05
C ASN A 419 -1.74 -3.31 -14.01
N SER A 420 -1.01 -3.66 -15.07
CA SER A 420 0.45 -3.57 -15.11
C SER A 420 1.00 -2.16 -15.32
N LEU A 421 0.16 -1.17 -15.65
CA LEU A 421 0.61 0.22 -15.81
C LEU A 421 0.97 0.87 -14.47
N ASN A 422 1.73 0.16 -13.63
CA ASN A 422 2.22 0.60 -12.34
C ASN A 422 3.72 0.29 -12.21
N SER A 423 4.40 0.99 -11.34
CA SER A 423 5.84 0.83 -11.09
C SER A 423 6.08 0.14 -9.75
N PHE A 424 6.85 -0.95 -9.77
CA PHE A 424 7.30 -1.68 -8.60
C PHE A 424 8.82 -1.75 -8.62
N THR A 425 9.50 -1.04 -7.72
CA THR A 425 10.95 -0.98 -7.69
C THR A 425 11.51 -1.18 -6.29
N ASN A 426 12.62 -1.89 -6.16
CA ASN A 426 13.35 -2.06 -4.91
C ASN A 426 12.51 -2.65 -3.75
N ASN A 427 11.38 -3.30 -4.01
CA ASN A 427 10.54 -3.88 -2.98
C ASN A 427 11.04 -5.26 -2.57
N SER A 428 10.83 -5.62 -1.30
CA SER A 428 11.12 -6.95 -0.77
C SER A 428 9.87 -7.60 -0.21
N ALA A 429 9.65 -8.88 -0.52
CA ALA A 429 8.55 -9.68 0.02
C ALA A 429 9.10 -10.92 0.75
N VAL A 430 8.65 -11.16 1.97
CA VAL A 430 9.17 -12.20 2.86
C VAL A 430 8.05 -12.99 3.51
N GLU A 431 8.15 -14.32 3.49
CA GLU A 431 7.25 -15.24 4.21
C GLU A 431 5.75 -15.01 3.96
N CYS A 432 5.36 -14.58 2.77
CA CYS A 432 3.95 -14.48 2.41
C CYS A 432 3.35 -15.86 2.12
N ASP A 433 2.07 -16.05 2.47
CA ASP A 433 1.42 -17.37 2.36
C ASP A 433 1.18 -17.80 0.91
N GLN A 434 1.07 -16.87 -0.03
CA GLN A 434 0.96 -17.20 -1.44
C GLN A 434 2.20 -16.75 -2.21
N ASP A 435 2.23 -15.54 -2.69
CA ASP A 435 3.24 -15.04 -3.60
C ASP A 435 3.92 -13.80 -3.00
N GLY A 436 5.17 -13.57 -3.37
CA GLY A 436 5.81 -12.28 -3.09
C GLY A 436 5.12 -11.18 -3.90
N PHE A 437 5.04 -11.40 -5.20
CA PHE A 437 4.42 -10.49 -6.16
C PHE A 437 3.44 -11.25 -7.03
N ARG A 438 2.20 -10.78 -7.13
CA ARG A 438 1.12 -11.41 -7.88
C ARG A 438 0.45 -10.44 -8.83
N PHE A 439 0.61 -10.65 -10.14
CA PHE A 439 -0.27 -10.12 -11.16
C PHE A 439 -1.35 -11.16 -11.47
N GLU A 440 -2.61 -10.74 -11.43
CA GLU A 440 -3.73 -11.64 -11.71
C GLU A 440 -4.86 -10.91 -12.40
N VAL A 441 -5.23 -11.38 -13.59
CA VAL A 441 -6.44 -11.00 -14.30
C VAL A 441 -7.02 -12.22 -14.97
N VAL A 442 -8.24 -12.59 -14.63
CA VAL A 442 -8.93 -13.76 -15.18
C VAL A 442 -10.26 -13.34 -15.77
N ALA A 443 -10.38 -13.44 -17.10
CA ALA A 443 -11.67 -13.25 -17.76
C ALA A 443 -12.63 -14.41 -17.44
N GLY A 444 -13.87 -14.11 -17.18
CA GLY A 444 -14.89 -15.10 -16.83
C GLY A 444 -16.30 -14.62 -17.08
N ALA A 445 -17.27 -15.43 -16.68
CA ALA A 445 -18.67 -15.04 -16.79
C ALA A 445 -19.03 -13.81 -15.95
N ASP A 446 -18.31 -13.65 -14.83
CA ASP A 446 -18.58 -12.61 -13.83
C ASP A 446 -17.57 -11.44 -13.90
N PHE A 447 -16.64 -11.45 -14.87
CA PHE A 447 -15.65 -10.39 -15.02
C PHE A 447 -15.16 -10.23 -16.46
N ASP A 448 -15.36 -9.02 -17.01
CA ASP A 448 -14.78 -8.59 -18.29
C ASP A 448 -13.49 -7.80 -18.02
N PRO A 449 -12.32 -8.25 -18.51
CA PRO A 449 -11.06 -7.54 -18.31
C PRO A 449 -10.93 -6.24 -19.10
N VAL A 450 -11.89 -5.90 -19.94
CA VAL A 450 -11.91 -4.61 -20.67
C VAL A 450 -12.42 -3.52 -19.74
N LEU A 451 -11.50 -2.79 -19.15
CA LEU A 451 -11.78 -1.77 -18.13
C LEU A 451 -11.50 -0.35 -18.64
N PRO A 452 -12.13 0.68 -18.05
CA PRO A 452 -11.89 2.08 -18.39
C PRO A 452 -10.54 2.56 -17.83
N VAL A 453 -9.46 2.28 -18.56
CA VAL A 453 -8.08 2.59 -18.15
C VAL A 453 -7.72 4.04 -18.47
N LEU A 454 -7.10 4.74 -17.50
CA LEU A 454 -6.61 6.10 -17.66
C LEU A 454 -5.41 6.13 -18.61
N GLN A 455 -5.54 6.94 -19.67
CA GLN A 455 -4.52 7.12 -20.70
C GLN A 455 -3.57 8.29 -20.34
N PRO A 456 -2.39 8.37 -21.00
CA PRO A 456 -1.46 9.47 -20.79
C PRO A 456 -2.02 10.88 -21.09
N ASP A 457 -3.09 10.97 -21.88
CA ASP A 457 -3.78 12.23 -22.21
C ASP A 457 -4.88 12.61 -21.18
N GLY A 458 -4.99 11.89 -20.08
CA GLY A 458 -5.97 12.10 -19.02
C GLY A 458 -7.37 11.55 -19.34
N ARG A 459 -7.58 10.90 -20.49
CA ARG A 459 -8.86 10.30 -20.85
C ARG A 459 -8.90 8.84 -20.43
N ARG A 460 -10.08 8.33 -20.10
CA ARG A 460 -10.29 6.91 -19.88
C ARG A 460 -10.75 6.23 -21.17
N LYS A 461 -10.10 5.13 -21.54
CA LYS A 461 -10.46 4.28 -22.66
C LYS A 461 -10.70 2.85 -22.22
N PRO A 462 -11.65 2.12 -22.81
CA PRO A 462 -11.78 0.69 -22.60
C PRO A 462 -10.54 -0.02 -23.13
N VAL A 463 -9.82 -0.75 -22.27
CA VAL A 463 -8.63 -1.53 -22.64
C VAL A 463 -8.66 -2.85 -21.89
N ASP A 464 -8.32 -3.94 -22.58
CA ASP A 464 -8.09 -5.23 -21.91
C ASP A 464 -6.83 -5.17 -21.05
N VAL A 465 -7.02 -5.10 -19.74
CA VAL A 465 -5.89 -4.91 -18.80
C VAL A 465 -4.87 -6.05 -18.80
N ARG A 466 -5.20 -7.18 -19.43
CA ARG A 466 -4.25 -8.28 -19.64
C ARG A 466 -3.17 -7.95 -20.68
N THR A 467 -3.42 -6.96 -21.53
CA THR A 467 -2.53 -6.59 -22.64
C THR A 467 -1.53 -5.51 -22.27
N LEU A 468 -1.62 -4.96 -21.08
CA LEU A 468 -0.79 -3.84 -20.65
C LEU A 468 0.58 -4.33 -20.12
N PRO A 469 1.70 -3.71 -20.52
CA PRO A 469 3.02 -4.02 -19.98
C PRO A 469 3.19 -3.41 -18.58
N PHE A 470 4.24 -3.81 -17.87
CA PHE A 470 4.68 -3.05 -16.69
C PHE A 470 5.24 -1.70 -17.10
N ILE A 471 4.93 -0.65 -16.35
CA ILE A 471 5.69 0.61 -16.42
C ILE A 471 7.12 0.31 -15.97
N ARG A 472 7.30 -0.30 -14.78
CA ARG A 472 8.62 -0.73 -14.31
C ARG A 472 8.51 -1.82 -13.26
N PHE A 473 9.26 -2.90 -13.43
CA PHE A 473 9.39 -3.95 -12.43
C PHE A 473 10.87 -4.31 -12.24
N ASP A 474 11.57 -3.50 -11.44
CA ASP A 474 13.02 -3.54 -11.31
C ASP A 474 13.47 -3.75 -9.87
N ASP A 475 14.57 -4.49 -9.67
CA ASP A 475 15.27 -4.65 -8.40
C ASP A 475 14.41 -5.18 -7.25
N ASN A 476 13.32 -5.88 -7.57
CA ASN A 476 12.46 -6.49 -6.56
C ASN A 476 13.03 -7.82 -6.08
N GLU A 477 12.78 -8.14 -4.81
CA GLU A 477 13.25 -9.40 -4.20
C GLU A 477 12.10 -10.13 -3.49
N ALA A 478 12.08 -11.46 -3.58
CA ALA A 478 11.12 -12.28 -2.84
C ALA A 478 11.84 -13.49 -2.23
N HIS A 479 11.60 -13.79 -0.96
CA HIS A 479 12.19 -14.97 -0.34
C HIS A 479 11.30 -15.62 0.73
N CYS A 480 11.59 -16.88 0.99
CA CYS A 480 10.83 -17.70 1.95
C CYS A 480 9.34 -17.81 1.65
N MET A 481 8.94 -17.63 0.36
CA MET A 481 7.56 -17.75 -0.06
C MET A 481 7.07 -19.19 0.02
N ARG A 482 5.82 -19.35 0.42
CA ARG A 482 5.20 -20.69 0.39
C ARG A 482 4.90 -21.13 -1.04
N PHE A 483 4.67 -20.21 -1.96
CA PHE A 483 4.33 -20.53 -3.33
C PHE A 483 5.29 -19.85 -4.33
N PHE A 484 4.95 -18.74 -4.96
CA PHE A 484 5.82 -18.08 -5.94
C PHE A 484 6.55 -16.86 -5.38
N GLY A 485 7.77 -16.63 -5.86
CA GLY A 485 8.44 -15.35 -5.73
C GLY A 485 7.71 -14.27 -6.54
N LEU A 486 7.61 -14.49 -7.86
CA LEU A 486 6.84 -13.67 -8.79
C LEU A 486 5.87 -14.56 -9.57
N ASN A 487 4.61 -14.14 -9.68
CA ASN A 487 3.58 -14.88 -10.39
C ASN A 487 2.81 -13.95 -11.35
N LEU A 488 2.97 -14.23 -12.66
CA LEU A 488 2.21 -13.59 -13.73
C LEU A 488 1.04 -14.48 -14.20
N GLY A 489 0.34 -15.10 -13.26
CA GLY A 489 -0.63 -16.18 -13.49
C GLY A 489 -2.02 -15.75 -13.95
N GLY A 490 -2.16 -14.65 -14.67
CA GLY A 490 -3.47 -14.16 -15.09
C GLY A 490 -4.25 -15.03 -16.10
N PHE A 491 -3.65 -16.09 -16.64
CA PHE A 491 -4.23 -16.82 -17.78
C PHE A 491 -4.72 -18.23 -17.47
N ASN A 492 -4.25 -18.87 -16.44
CA ASN A 492 -4.72 -20.20 -16.09
C ASN A 492 -4.13 -20.68 -14.76
N ASP A 493 -4.82 -20.41 -13.69
CA ASP A 493 -4.57 -21.11 -12.43
C ASP A 493 -5.17 -22.52 -12.51
N GLY A 494 -4.59 -23.38 -13.34
CA GLY A 494 -4.98 -24.77 -13.40
C GLY A 494 -5.12 -25.40 -12.03
N GLY A 495 -6.25 -25.22 -11.39
CA GLY A 495 -6.76 -26.01 -10.31
C GLY A 495 -6.33 -25.66 -8.90
N VAL A 496 -6.59 -24.46 -8.44
CA VAL A 496 -6.89 -24.28 -7.01
C VAL A 496 -8.33 -24.75 -6.80
N PRO A 497 -8.61 -25.74 -5.96
CA PRO A 497 -9.98 -26.16 -5.69
C PRO A 497 -10.78 -24.96 -5.21
N ALA A 498 -11.96 -24.75 -5.80
CA ALA A 498 -12.93 -23.80 -5.28
C ALA A 498 -13.17 -24.04 -3.79
N ALA A 499 -13.46 -22.98 -3.04
CA ALA A 499 -13.86 -23.12 -1.65
C ALA A 499 -15.02 -24.12 -1.52
N PRO A 500 -15.11 -24.89 -0.43
CA PRO A 500 -16.24 -25.80 -0.25
C PRO A 500 -17.57 -25.06 -0.41
N GLY A 501 -18.36 -25.44 -1.41
CA GLY A 501 -19.66 -24.83 -1.72
C GLY A 501 -19.65 -23.79 -2.86
N ALA A 502 -18.51 -23.40 -3.40
CA ALA A 502 -18.46 -22.61 -4.62
C ALA A 502 -18.91 -23.45 -5.82
N LYS A 503 -19.77 -22.90 -6.68
CA LYS A 503 -20.11 -23.54 -7.95
C LYS A 503 -18.80 -23.77 -8.73
N PRO A 504 -18.59 -24.96 -9.32
CA PRO A 504 -17.44 -25.17 -10.18
C PRO A 504 -17.48 -24.11 -11.27
N ALA A 505 -16.31 -23.47 -11.51
CA ALA A 505 -16.15 -22.67 -12.71
C ALA A 505 -16.56 -23.54 -13.92
N PRO A 506 -17.26 -22.99 -14.92
CA PRO A 506 -17.62 -23.75 -16.10
C PRO A 506 -16.35 -24.43 -16.61
N GLU A 507 -16.44 -25.74 -16.84
CA GLU A 507 -15.32 -26.51 -17.40
C GLU A 507 -14.91 -25.82 -18.70
N ALA A 508 -13.69 -25.38 -18.79
CA ALA A 508 -13.12 -24.92 -20.05
C ALA A 508 -13.29 -26.07 -21.07
N PRO A 509 -13.76 -25.78 -22.27
CA PRO A 509 -13.97 -26.83 -23.28
C PRO A 509 -12.72 -27.66 -23.45
N ALA A 510 -12.87 -28.97 -23.34
CA ALA A 510 -11.75 -29.89 -23.43
C ALA A 510 -11.06 -29.72 -24.79
N GLY A 511 -9.81 -29.22 -24.76
CA GLY A 511 -8.95 -29.25 -25.93
C GLY A 511 -8.39 -27.92 -26.44
N ALA A 512 -8.95 -26.79 -26.14
CA ALA A 512 -8.30 -25.50 -26.41
C ALA A 512 -8.12 -24.82 -25.06
N GLY A 513 -6.90 -24.66 -24.60
CA GLY A 513 -6.69 -23.88 -23.40
C GLY A 513 -7.27 -22.48 -23.61
N ALA A 514 -7.91 -21.92 -22.59
CA ALA A 514 -8.33 -20.53 -22.56
C ALA A 514 -7.21 -19.53 -22.96
N GLU A 515 -5.95 -20.01 -22.92
CA GLU A 515 -4.74 -19.38 -23.47
C GLU A 515 -4.87 -19.01 -24.96
N TYR A 516 -5.52 -19.85 -25.76
CA TYR A 516 -5.67 -19.59 -27.21
C TYR A 516 -6.81 -18.64 -27.54
N GLU A 517 -7.91 -18.68 -26.80
CA GLU A 517 -8.97 -17.69 -26.96
C GLU A 517 -8.58 -16.31 -26.44
N GLY A 518 -7.79 -16.27 -25.38
CA GLY A 518 -7.15 -15.05 -24.88
C GLY A 518 -6.25 -14.41 -25.93
N ARG A 519 -5.49 -15.21 -26.67
CA ARG A 519 -4.56 -14.74 -27.71
C ARG A 519 -5.30 -14.00 -28.86
N LYS A 520 -6.44 -14.48 -29.30
CA LYS A 520 -7.26 -13.78 -30.30
C LYS A 520 -7.78 -12.45 -29.79
N LYS A 521 -8.10 -12.34 -28.49
CA LYS A 521 -8.52 -11.08 -27.87
C LYS A 521 -7.39 -10.05 -27.78
N PHE A 522 -6.15 -10.47 -27.62
CA PHE A 522 -4.99 -9.55 -27.61
C PHE A 522 -4.77 -8.87 -28.97
N GLU A 523 -5.09 -9.54 -30.08
CA GLU A 523 -4.93 -8.99 -31.42
C GLU A 523 -6.06 -8.01 -31.78
N ASP A 524 -7.21 -8.09 -31.10
CA ASP A 524 -8.41 -7.31 -31.39
C ASP A 524 -8.59 -6.09 -30.46
N VAL A 525 -7.71 -5.90 -29.49
CA VAL A 525 -7.84 -4.82 -28.49
C VAL A 525 -6.91 -3.66 -28.86
N ASP A 526 -7.49 -2.47 -28.98
CA ASP A 526 -6.73 -1.22 -29.16
C ASP A 526 -6.01 -0.86 -27.86
N GLY A 527 -4.77 -1.35 -27.69
CA GLY A 527 -3.95 -1.16 -26.49
C GLY A 527 -2.50 -1.57 -26.71
N VAL A 528 -1.66 -1.18 -25.76
CA VAL A 528 -0.23 -1.48 -25.73
C VAL A 528 -0.02 -2.81 -25.01
N GLY A 529 0.67 -3.78 -25.63
CA GLY A 529 1.19 -5.03 -25.11
C GLY A 529 0.30 -5.93 -24.23
N PRO A 530 0.81 -7.04 -23.63
CA PRO A 530 2.14 -7.60 -23.86
C PRO A 530 2.24 -8.31 -25.22
N ASP A 531 2.93 -7.72 -26.13
CA ASP A 531 3.28 -8.25 -27.44
C ASP A 531 4.81 -8.27 -27.63
N ALA A 532 5.29 -8.39 -28.87
CA ALA A 532 6.73 -8.40 -29.13
C ALA A 532 7.40 -7.05 -28.90
N GLY A 533 6.68 -5.96 -29.04
CA GLY A 533 7.15 -4.59 -28.79
C GLY A 533 7.04 -4.16 -27.33
N HIS A 534 6.03 -4.67 -26.64
CA HIS A 534 5.71 -4.27 -25.26
C HIS A 534 5.57 -5.50 -24.33
N PRO A 535 6.64 -6.28 -24.12
CA PRO A 535 6.60 -7.44 -23.22
C PRO A 535 6.46 -6.99 -21.75
N PHE A 536 6.02 -7.90 -20.89
CA PHE A 536 6.24 -7.72 -19.46
C PHE A 536 7.74 -7.77 -19.17
N ARG A 537 8.31 -6.61 -18.88
CA ARG A 537 9.74 -6.42 -18.67
C ARG A 537 10.09 -6.53 -17.20
N ILE A 538 10.96 -7.48 -16.85
CA ILE A 538 11.38 -7.79 -15.48
C ILE A 538 12.89 -7.63 -15.42
N ARG A 539 13.36 -6.68 -14.61
CA ARG A 539 14.79 -6.38 -14.49
C ARG A 539 15.31 -6.70 -13.10
N ARG A 540 16.42 -7.44 -13.01
CA ARG A 540 17.18 -7.70 -11.79
C ARG A 540 16.34 -8.25 -10.63
N PHE A 541 15.38 -9.13 -10.95
CA PHE A 541 14.56 -9.80 -9.95
C PHE A 541 15.37 -10.87 -9.22
N LYS A 542 15.20 -10.93 -7.90
CA LYS A 542 15.87 -11.92 -7.07
C LYS A 542 14.86 -12.77 -6.29
N ALA A 543 15.05 -14.09 -6.31
CA ALA A 543 14.24 -15.02 -5.53
C ALA A 543 15.12 -16.08 -4.86
N TRP A 544 14.89 -16.33 -3.56
CA TRP A 544 15.63 -17.38 -2.84
C TRP A 544 14.80 -18.01 -1.73
N ASP A 545 15.08 -19.27 -1.44
CA ASP A 545 14.33 -20.09 -0.49
C ASP A 545 12.81 -20.05 -0.74
N VAL A 546 12.38 -20.10 -1.99
CA VAL A 546 10.96 -20.11 -2.39
C VAL A 546 10.55 -21.49 -2.91
N HIS A 547 9.25 -21.77 -2.96
CA HIS A 547 8.77 -23.01 -3.58
C HIS A 547 8.92 -22.94 -5.10
N TRP A 548 8.42 -21.87 -5.74
CA TRP A 548 8.66 -21.53 -7.13
C TRP A 548 9.23 -20.11 -7.22
N ALA A 549 10.29 -19.92 -8.00
CA ALA A 549 10.86 -18.59 -8.13
C ALA A 549 9.99 -17.69 -9.03
N PHE A 550 9.60 -18.19 -10.20
CA PHE A 550 8.87 -17.40 -11.17
C PHE A 550 7.83 -18.24 -11.92
N HIS A 551 6.61 -17.74 -12.03
CA HIS A 551 5.57 -18.20 -12.94
C HIS A 551 5.41 -17.21 -14.08
N ALA A 552 5.91 -17.58 -15.26
CA ALA A 552 5.86 -16.77 -16.46
C ALA A 552 4.53 -16.99 -17.22
N GLY A 553 3.41 -16.71 -16.59
CA GLY A 553 2.06 -16.98 -17.11
C GLY A 553 1.54 -15.97 -18.12
N SER A 554 2.40 -15.22 -18.78
CA SER A 554 2.07 -14.21 -19.78
C SER A 554 2.54 -14.61 -21.18
N PRO A 555 1.88 -14.20 -22.27
CA PRO A 555 2.29 -14.51 -23.64
C PRO A 555 3.60 -13.81 -24.05
N SER A 556 3.99 -12.72 -23.42
CA SER A 556 5.18 -11.97 -23.78
C SER A 556 5.93 -11.51 -22.54
N VAL A 557 7.16 -12.01 -22.34
CA VAL A 557 7.97 -11.74 -21.14
C VAL A 557 9.43 -11.51 -21.53
N LEU A 558 10.00 -10.42 -21.08
CA LEU A 558 11.43 -10.12 -21.18
C LEU A 558 12.04 -10.05 -19.77
N VAL A 559 12.94 -10.96 -19.48
CA VAL A 559 13.72 -10.97 -18.24
C VAL A 559 15.14 -10.48 -18.52
N GLU A 560 15.54 -9.41 -17.83
CA GLU A 560 16.88 -8.80 -17.91
C GLU A 560 17.53 -8.83 -16.53
N GLY A 561 18.18 -9.95 -16.21
CA GLY A 561 18.76 -10.23 -14.90
C GLY A 561 17.73 -10.87 -13.93
N MET A 562 17.91 -12.16 -13.68
CA MET A 562 17.15 -12.88 -12.66
C MET A 562 18.09 -13.80 -11.89
N ASP A 563 18.10 -13.65 -10.57
CA ASP A 563 18.94 -14.42 -9.67
C ASP A 563 18.09 -15.31 -8.76
N ILE A 564 18.20 -16.63 -8.95
CA ILE A 564 17.41 -17.64 -8.24
C ILE A 564 18.33 -18.53 -7.43
N HIS A 565 18.13 -18.58 -6.11
CA HIS A 565 18.93 -19.40 -5.20
C HIS A 565 18.08 -20.28 -4.28
N ASP A 566 18.59 -21.48 -3.99
CA ASP A 566 18.06 -22.39 -2.95
C ASP A 566 16.54 -22.67 -3.06
N SER A 567 15.97 -22.56 -4.26
CA SER A 567 14.54 -22.73 -4.50
C SER A 567 14.18 -24.19 -4.77
N GLN A 568 12.95 -24.60 -4.46
CA GLN A 568 12.47 -25.93 -4.81
C GLN A 568 12.41 -26.10 -6.32
N TYR A 569 11.85 -25.10 -7.01
CA TYR A 569 11.76 -24.99 -8.46
C TYR A 569 12.17 -23.59 -8.92
N GLY A 570 12.68 -23.49 -10.15
CA GLY A 570 13.02 -22.22 -10.76
C GLY A 570 11.83 -21.57 -11.48
N ILE A 571 11.82 -21.64 -12.82
CA ILE A 571 10.82 -20.98 -13.66
C ILE A 571 9.79 -22.00 -14.14
N TRP A 572 8.51 -21.69 -13.97
CA TRP A 572 7.40 -22.43 -14.53
C TRP A 572 6.78 -21.68 -15.72
N ARG A 573 6.44 -22.43 -16.78
CA ARG A 573 5.92 -21.90 -18.06
C ARG A 573 6.87 -20.94 -18.75
N SER A 574 8.15 -21.31 -18.80
CA SER A 574 9.21 -20.48 -19.38
C SER A 574 9.14 -20.30 -20.90
N VAL A 575 8.30 -21.02 -21.57
CA VAL A 575 8.17 -20.97 -23.05
C VAL A 575 6.70 -21.10 -23.40
N LEU A 576 5.98 -20.01 -23.48
CA LEU A 576 4.65 -19.95 -24.07
C LEU A 576 4.85 -19.11 -25.29
N ASP A 577 5.35 -18.51 -25.96
CA ASP A 577 5.42 -17.83 -27.24
C ASP A 577 6.64 -16.89 -27.35
N ARG A 578 6.61 -15.79 -26.62
CA ARG A 578 7.57 -14.69 -26.78
C ARG A 578 8.24 -14.44 -25.44
N HIS A 579 9.10 -15.39 -25.04
CA HIS A 579 9.84 -15.27 -23.80
C HIS A 579 11.33 -15.19 -24.06
N GLU A 580 11.97 -14.15 -23.59
CA GLU A 580 13.42 -13.99 -23.61
C GLU A 580 13.97 -13.82 -22.20
N TYR A 581 15.10 -14.45 -21.95
CA TYR A 581 15.79 -14.42 -20.67
C TYR A 581 17.25 -14.06 -20.90
N ALA A 582 17.65 -12.89 -20.43
CA ALA A 582 19.03 -12.45 -20.38
C ALA A 582 19.52 -12.45 -18.92
N ASP A 583 20.79 -12.79 -18.72
CA ASP A 583 21.46 -12.79 -17.42
C ASP A 583 20.73 -13.60 -16.33
N LEU A 584 20.25 -14.77 -16.71
CA LEU A 584 19.59 -15.69 -15.79
C LEU A 584 20.61 -16.51 -15.01
N ARG A 585 20.62 -16.36 -13.68
CA ARG A 585 21.44 -17.16 -12.77
C ARG A 585 20.56 -18.05 -11.90
N MET A 586 20.86 -19.33 -11.86
CA MET A 586 20.19 -20.31 -11.00
C MET A 586 21.20 -21.14 -10.23
N GLU A 587 21.11 -21.11 -8.89
CA GLU A 587 21.99 -21.92 -8.04
C GLU A 587 21.20 -22.75 -7.03
N LYS A 588 21.61 -23.98 -6.79
CA LYS A 588 21.03 -24.89 -5.79
C LYS A 588 19.52 -25.06 -5.92
N ILE A 589 19.03 -25.30 -7.13
CA ILE A 589 17.64 -25.63 -7.39
C ILE A 589 17.42 -27.12 -7.05
N VAL A 590 16.51 -27.41 -6.12
CA VAL A 590 16.34 -28.73 -5.52
C VAL A 590 15.80 -29.76 -6.52
N SER A 591 14.75 -29.38 -7.30
CA SER A 591 14.07 -30.32 -8.18
C SER A 591 14.30 -30.04 -9.67
N ARG A 592 13.91 -28.85 -10.14
CA ARG A 592 13.99 -28.49 -11.55
C ARG A 592 14.13 -26.98 -11.73
N GLY A 593 15.12 -26.55 -12.51
CA GLY A 593 15.35 -25.15 -12.79
C GLY A 593 14.30 -24.55 -13.72
N ILE A 594 14.05 -25.18 -14.85
CA ILE A 594 13.10 -24.70 -15.86
C ILE A 594 12.07 -25.79 -16.14
N PHE A 595 10.81 -25.42 -16.15
CA PHE A 595 9.68 -26.30 -16.42
C PHE A 595 9.07 -25.94 -17.77
N PHE A 596 9.35 -26.76 -18.79
CA PHE A 596 8.73 -26.62 -20.10
C PHE A 596 7.31 -27.22 -20.09
N PRO A 597 6.31 -26.62 -20.72
CA PRO A 597 5.09 -27.32 -21.08
C PRO A 597 5.43 -28.50 -21.99
N ARG A 598 4.56 -29.49 -22.02
CA ARG A 598 4.81 -30.79 -22.70
C ARG A 598 5.39 -30.62 -24.10
N PRO A 599 6.42 -31.41 -24.51
CA PRO A 599 6.84 -31.46 -25.88
C PRO A 599 5.67 -31.90 -26.77
N GLY A 600 5.32 -31.14 -27.77
CA GLY A 600 4.24 -31.42 -28.70
C GLY A 600 3.41 -30.22 -29.18
N ARG A 601 3.65 -29.03 -28.66
CA ARG A 601 3.04 -27.78 -29.14
C ARG A 601 4.09 -26.72 -29.50
N ALA A 602 5.25 -27.12 -29.92
CA ALA A 602 6.23 -26.22 -30.54
C ALA A 602 5.93 -26.04 -32.05
N ASP A 603 4.65 -26.01 -32.43
CA ASP A 603 4.24 -25.76 -33.80
C ASP A 603 3.94 -24.28 -34.11
N SER A 604 4.37 -23.37 -33.24
CA SER A 604 4.42 -21.98 -33.66
C SER A 604 5.73 -21.76 -34.41
N ALA A 605 5.65 -21.79 -35.74
CA ALA A 605 6.77 -21.48 -36.64
C ALA A 605 7.30 -20.04 -36.50
N ASP A 606 6.78 -19.27 -35.60
CA ASP A 606 7.11 -17.88 -35.38
C ASP A 606 7.84 -17.72 -34.03
N ASN A 607 9.13 -18.05 -33.99
CA ASN A 607 10.06 -17.47 -33.04
C ASN A 607 10.15 -15.97 -33.32
N VAL A 608 9.12 -15.23 -32.97
CA VAL A 608 9.15 -13.77 -33.06
C VAL A 608 10.06 -13.29 -31.94
N LEU A 609 11.26 -12.86 -32.29
CA LEU A 609 12.17 -12.18 -31.37
C LEU A 609 11.45 -10.97 -30.77
N LEU A 610 11.60 -10.78 -29.47
CA LEU A 610 11.15 -9.55 -28.82
C LEU A 610 11.92 -8.36 -29.40
N LYS A 611 11.19 -7.30 -29.68
CA LYS A 611 11.76 -6.03 -30.15
C LYS A 611 11.15 -4.92 -29.29
N PRO A 612 11.59 -4.78 -28.04
CA PRO A 612 11.06 -3.78 -27.15
C PRO A 612 11.11 -2.40 -27.78
N VAL A 613 9.99 -1.70 -27.76
CA VAL A 613 9.81 -0.34 -28.26
C VAL A 613 9.58 0.54 -27.03
N ASP A 614 10.18 1.70 -27.06
CA ASP A 614 9.96 2.75 -26.07
C ASP A 614 9.13 3.86 -26.71
N ASP A 615 7.81 3.78 -26.54
CA ASP A 615 6.83 4.74 -27.09
C ASP A 615 5.81 5.20 -26.04
N LEU A 616 5.94 4.72 -24.79
CA LEU A 616 5.14 5.18 -23.67
C LEU A 616 5.77 6.46 -23.09
N PRO A 617 4.98 7.52 -22.89
CA PRO A 617 5.51 8.70 -22.24
C PRO A 617 5.64 8.49 -20.72
N PRO A 618 6.66 9.10 -20.10
CA PRO A 618 6.82 9.08 -18.65
C PRO A 618 5.64 9.72 -17.92
N ALA A 619 5.54 9.45 -16.63
CA ALA A 619 4.57 10.06 -15.73
C ALA A 619 5.27 10.66 -14.52
N THR A 620 4.87 11.89 -14.17
CA THR A 620 5.46 12.67 -13.08
C THR A 620 4.41 13.13 -12.10
N VAL A 621 4.77 13.10 -10.83
CA VAL A 621 3.95 13.64 -9.75
C VAL A 621 4.78 14.55 -8.85
N VAL A 622 4.21 15.69 -8.49
CA VAL A 622 4.70 16.55 -7.41
C VAL A 622 4.15 15.97 -6.12
N THR A 623 5.00 15.62 -5.18
CA THR A 623 4.62 15.03 -3.89
C THR A 623 4.66 16.04 -2.75
N GLY A 624 5.27 17.19 -2.94
CA GLY A 624 5.31 18.25 -1.95
C GLY A 624 5.89 19.55 -2.46
N VAL A 625 5.36 20.64 -1.91
CA VAL A 625 5.82 22.02 -2.17
C VAL A 625 5.84 22.75 -0.83
N TRP A 626 6.97 23.33 -0.47
CA TRP A 626 7.11 24.13 0.77
C TRP A 626 8.13 25.25 0.64
N LEU A 627 8.02 26.24 1.52
CA LEU A 627 9.00 27.31 1.63
C LEU A 627 10.36 26.74 2.08
N LYS A 628 11.44 27.13 1.43
CA LYS A 628 12.80 26.80 1.86
C LYS A 628 13.12 27.40 3.23
N ASP A 629 12.64 28.60 3.49
CA ASP A 629 12.70 29.27 4.78
C ASP A 629 11.29 29.73 5.18
N ARG A 630 10.72 29.14 6.20
CA ARG A 630 9.38 29.47 6.70
C ARG A 630 9.23 30.91 7.20
N LEU A 631 10.35 31.55 7.56
CA LEU A 631 10.37 32.94 8.00
C LEU A 631 10.36 33.91 6.81
N ASN A 632 10.54 33.41 5.60
CA ASN A 632 10.53 34.23 4.38
C ASN A 632 9.40 33.78 3.44
N PRO A 633 8.20 34.31 3.57
CA PRO A 633 7.03 33.88 2.82
C PRO A 633 7.11 34.13 1.30
N SER A 634 7.96 35.06 0.84
CA SER A 634 8.23 35.32 -0.56
C SER A 634 9.55 34.70 -1.04
N GLY A 635 10.14 33.80 -0.24
CA GLY A 635 11.39 33.14 -0.51
C GLY A 635 11.25 31.98 -1.52
N PRO A 636 12.37 31.29 -1.78
CA PRO A 636 12.39 30.13 -2.66
C PRO A 636 11.50 29.00 -2.15
N LEU A 637 10.90 28.26 -3.10
CA LEU A 637 10.16 27.04 -2.84
C LEU A 637 11.05 25.81 -3.10
N ILE A 638 10.94 24.82 -2.25
CA ILE A 638 11.43 23.48 -2.53
C ILE A 638 10.26 22.66 -3.06
N VAL A 639 10.46 22.05 -4.22
CA VAL A 639 9.51 21.15 -4.83
C VAL A 639 10.11 19.75 -4.89
N ARG A 640 9.40 18.76 -4.41
CA ARG A 640 9.77 17.35 -4.56
C ARG A 640 8.73 16.58 -5.34
N GLY A 641 9.20 15.53 -5.99
CA GLY A 641 8.32 14.66 -6.72
C GLY A 641 8.94 13.30 -7.04
N SER A 642 8.18 12.52 -7.77
CA SER A 642 8.55 11.21 -8.25
C SER A 642 8.14 11.07 -9.71
N SER A 643 8.92 10.32 -10.48
CA SER A 643 8.58 10.01 -11.87
C SER A 643 8.75 8.52 -12.12
N CYS A 644 8.00 7.98 -13.07
CA CYS A 644 8.11 6.59 -13.50
C CYS A 644 7.93 6.48 -15.01
N ASP A 645 8.61 5.45 -15.56
CA ASP A 645 8.59 5.11 -16.97
C ASP A 645 9.08 3.69 -17.17
N ASP A 646 8.82 3.08 -18.31
CA ASP A 646 9.37 1.78 -18.69
C ASP A 646 10.82 1.88 -19.18
N ALA A 647 11.31 3.08 -19.52
CA ALA A 647 12.69 3.41 -19.85
C ALA A 647 13.36 4.32 -18.80
N GLU A 648 14.56 4.81 -19.10
CA GLU A 648 15.25 5.75 -18.23
C GLU A 648 14.74 7.17 -18.44
N ILE A 649 14.36 7.83 -17.37
CA ILE A 649 14.01 9.26 -17.39
C ILE A 649 15.30 10.06 -17.40
N VAL A 650 15.46 10.91 -18.39
CA VAL A 650 16.66 11.74 -18.57
C VAL A 650 16.48 13.15 -18.01
N ARG A 651 15.24 13.63 -17.93
CA ARG A 651 14.97 14.99 -17.49
C ARG A 651 13.60 15.13 -16.84
N VAL A 652 13.55 15.88 -15.76
CA VAL A 652 12.31 16.38 -15.16
C VAL A 652 12.38 17.90 -15.12
N VAL A 653 11.32 18.55 -15.59
CA VAL A 653 11.22 20.01 -15.66
C VAL A 653 10.04 20.49 -14.82
N VAL A 654 10.29 21.49 -13.98
CA VAL A 654 9.31 22.10 -13.07
C VAL A 654 9.34 23.61 -13.30
N ASN A 655 8.26 24.20 -13.84
CA ASN A 655 8.20 25.62 -14.17
C ASN A 655 9.47 26.10 -14.90
N GLU A 656 9.87 25.37 -15.96
CA GLU A 656 11.07 25.64 -16.79
C GLU A 656 12.44 25.41 -16.11
N MET A 657 12.45 25.00 -14.82
CA MET A 657 13.66 24.64 -14.08
C MET A 657 13.88 23.14 -14.12
N GLU A 658 15.12 22.69 -14.34
CA GLU A 658 15.46 21.27 -14.27
C GLU A 658 15.59 20.80 -12.83
N ALA A 659 14.90 19.71 -12.52
CA ALA A 659 15.01 19.04 -11.22
C ALA A 659 16.27 18.16 -11.19
N ARG A 660 16.82 17.99 -10.00
CA ARG A 660 17.90 17.01 -9.75
C ARG A 660 17.34 15.71 -9.21
N PRO A 661 17.80 14.55 -9.70
CA PRO A 661 17.40 13.28 -9.11
C PRO A 661 18.00 13.13 -7.70
N THR A 662 17.20 12.64 -6.76
CA THR A 662 17.64 12.21 -5.43
C THR A 662 17.64 10.67 -5.33
N ARG A 663 16.92 9.99 -6.24
CA ARG A 663 16.98 8.54 -6.51
C ARG A 663 17.15 8.29 -8.00
N GLY A 664 17.70 7.10 -8.35
CA GLY A 664 17.96 6.71 -9.75
C GLY A 664 16.73 6.85 -10.65
N SER A 665 16.95 7.16 -11.92
CA SER A 665 15.90 7.36 -12.93
C SER A 665 14.77 8.31 -12.47
N PHE A 666 15.13 9.37 -11.75
CA PHE A 666 14.16 10.32 -11.18
C PHE A 666 13.01 9.68 -10.38
N ALA A 667 13.20 8.47 -9.84
CA ALA A 667 12.23 7.86 -8.95
C ALA A 667 11.89 8.78 -7.76
N GLU A 668 12.82 9.63 -7.37
CA GLU A 668 12.60 10.82 -6.55
C GLU A 668 13.48 11.96 -7.06
N TRP A 669 12.95 13.17 -7.07
CA TRP A 669 13.64 14.35 -7.53
C TRP A 669 13.28 15.59 -6.70
N GLU A 670 14.13 16.61 -6.76
CA GLU A 670 13.96 17.87 -6.06
C GLU A 670 14.41 19.04 -6.94
N VAL A 671 13.71 20.17 -6.84
CA VAL A 671 14.10 21.43 -7.44
C VAL A 671 13.81 22.59 -6.50
N GLU A 672 14.63 23.64 -6.58
CA GLU A 672 14.41 24.91 -5.91
C GLU A 672 13.89 25.93 -6.90
N LEU A 673 12.67 26.43 -6.70
CA LEU A 673 12.08 27.51 -7.48
C LEU A 673 12.37 28.87 -6.81
N PRO A 674 12.68 29.92 -7.58
CA PRO A 674 13.26 31.16 -7.02
C PRO A 674 12.27 32.03 -6.24
N SER A 675 10.98 31.84 -6.39
CA SER A 675 9.96 32.68 -5.73
C SER A 675 8.73 31.88 -5.32
N ALA A 676 8.12 32.28 -4.22
CA ALA A 676 6.82 31.79 -3.79
C ALA A 676 5.63 32.52 -4.45
N ASP A 677 5.87 33.55 -5.25
CA ASP A 677 4.82 34.32 -5.95
C ASP A 677 4.26 33.59 -7.18
N LEU A 678 4.41 32.26 -7.21
CA LEU A 678 3.89 31.41 -8.27
C LEU A 678 2.46 31.00 -7.97
N GLU A 679 1.58 31.06 -8.97
CA GLU A 679 0.19 30.57 -8.84
C GLU A 679 0.11 29.04 -8.79
N ALA A 680 1.04 28.37 -9.45
CA ALA A 680 1.09 26.90 -9.51
C ALA A 680 2.50 26.37 -9.80
N VAL A 681 2.74 25.13 -9.41
CA VAL A 681 3.87 24.30 -9.81
C VAL A 681 3.39 23.35 -10.89
N ALA A 682 4.08 23.32 -12.05
CA ALA A 682 3.79 22.41 -13.15
C ALA A 682 5.03 21.57 -13.47
N ALA A 683 4.92 20.26 -13.32
CA ALA A 683 6.01 19.31 -13.55
C ALA A 683 5.71 18.36 -14.71
N HIS A 684 6.74 17.99 -15.47
CA HIS A 684 6.71 16.94 -16.49
C HIS A 684 8.09 16.30 -16.66
N ALA A 685 8.12 15.08 -17.21
CA ALA A 685 9.34 14.33 -17.48
C ALA A 685 9.53 14.06 -18.98
N GLU A 686 10.78 13.73 -19.34
CA GLU A 686 11.23 13.28 -20.65
C GLU A 686 12.15 12.08 -20.48
N ASP A 687 11.96 11.04 -21.30
CA ASP A 687 12.76 9.82 -21.30
C ASP A 687 13.92 9.85 -22.30
N GLU A 688 14.70 8.77 -22.34
CA GLU A 688 15.86 8.65 -23.23
C GLU A 688 15.49 8.46 -24.72
N ALA A 689 14.27 7.99 -25.02
CA ALA A 689 13.77 7.88 -26.40
C ALA A 689 13.20 9.20 -26.92
N GLY A 690 13.05 10.20 -26.06
CA GLY A 690 12.51 11.51 -26.37
C GLY A 690 10.99 11.59 -26.24
N ASN A 691 10.34 10.62 -25.57
CA ASN A 691 8.94 10.76 -25.23
C ASN A 691 8.78 11.78 -24.11
N VAL A 692 7.83 12.69 -24.28
CA VAL A 692 7.55 13.74 -23.31
C VAL A 692 6.19 13.50 -22.68
N GLU A 693 6.09 13.64 -21.38
CA GLU A 693 4.85 13.52 -20.66
C GLU A 693 3.75 14.42 -21.23
N LYS A 694 2.59 13.83 -21.55
CA LYS A 694 1.48 14.52 -22.21
C LYS A 694 0.59 15.30 -21.23
N SER A 695 0.53 14.86 -19.99
CA SER A 695 -0.33 15.43 -18.95
C SER A 695 0.51 15.90 -17.76
N ARG A 696 0.97 17.14 -17.80
CA ARG A 696 1.75 17.74 -16.70
C ARG A 696 0.99 17.65 -15.38
N HIS A 697 1.71 17.43 -14.30
CA HIS A 697 1.12 17.56 -12.97
C HIS A 697 1.16 19.01 -12.53
N VAL A 698 -0.01 19.64 -12.42
CA VAL A 698 -0.16 21.03 -11.99
C VAL A 698 -0.72 21.06 -10.56
N VAL A 699 0.06 21.62 -9.64
CA VAL A 699 -0.33 21.78 -8.23
C VAL A 699 -0.52 23.28 -7.96
N PRO A 700 -1.75 23.76 -7.69
CA PRO A 700 -1.98 25.13 -7.30
C PRO A 700 -1.24 25.44 -5.99
N ILE A 701 -0.54 26.55 -5.96
CA ILE A 701 0.01 27.09 -4.71
C ILE A 701 -1.08 27.97 -4.13
N ALA A 702 -1.90 27.42 -3.20
CA ALA A 702 -2.72 28.27 -2.36
C ALA A 702 -1.79 29.26 -1.66
N PRO A 703 -2.21 30.50 -1.38
CA PRO A 703 -1.41 31.40 -0.56
C PRO A 703 -1.03 30.59 0.68
N LEU A 704 0.24 30.28 0.82
CA LEU A 704 0.75 29.53 1.97
C LEU A 704 0.28 30.31 3.18
N ALA A 705 -0.77 29.81 3.82
CA ALA A 705 -1.37 30.50 4.95
C ALA A 705 -0.28 30.60 5.99
N LEU A 706 0.32 31.76 6.04
CA LEU A 706 1.25 32.13 7.08
C LEU A 706 0.50 31.94 8.38
N GLY A 707 0.78 30.84 9.05
CA GLY A 707 0.28 30.64 10.40
C GLY A 707 0.68 31.86 11.22
N ARG A 708 -0.31 32.66 11.54
CA ARG A 708 -0.20 33.67 12.59
C ARG A 708 -0.20 32.99 13.94
#